data_acf246c4194a6c872d9c850b00d5d2ad
#
_entry.id   acf246c4194a6c872d9c850b00d5d2ad
#
_cell.length_a   1.000
_cell.length_b   1.000
_cell.length_c   1.000
_cell.angle_alpha   90.00
_cell.angle_beta   90.00
_cell.angle_gamma   90.00
#
_symmetry.space_group_name_H-M   'P 1'
#
loop_
_entity.id
_entity.type
_entity.pdbx_description
1 polymer ?
#
loop_
_entity_poly.entity_id
_entity_poly.type
_entity_poly.pdbx_seq_one_letter_code
_entity_poly.pdbx_strand_id
1 'polypeptide(L)'
;MKRTQSILSFILTCLLCPAWCLAAQQTPQVDVVVGSNASALERFAAKELCNYLAKLYEIRATPARNASDSAEAVFLIGSPETNASIKKATQDKAFPKVSDQGIVLQRTEFAGHPALIVGGGSPRATLWAVYELVQRWGVRYLVDRDVFPESAGAFKVPDLNVVMEPVFRVRAHPSIQDYASSGESWGMADFRPLIDQLAKMKFSRLNVFAFGYQPDLDWQYGGIARSSAHLWYDCHFPITPDMAGRELFGDGKEFWNPDLPYNSSYKQMAAAGERQMHALIAYAHDRGLEAAVSAPTTDFPPEFAPLLKGEVKSGQLTIRPGPDTPVDDPGLFALSTAVLRATVNKYPEADIVNVGMPEETQWLGNYQRAWDSLDAKYGINQIRSLPNVLEAAEHRKGSMRWPGKRGLDQAKADIVALAYYDRLLRNPDLLKDTLRPDMKFLYAEPAEELFPLLGKILPAGWEVSAMPENQPEHFLPRAEVLETLPTRQIPGTMDITLDDDVVGVVPQHRPTILHTLLQELQHRGWTGFTARERFPGDHDAVLAYLSQASWDSNATPDAVNQDLIGHICGQACTDDMVKAFHELESATLNVASNKIDFGYYVPGMLMKFWQAGPTPAYLVDVQSQYERALAAARRAQTESSPGGRWYPEYWVGRLEFALGYAQTAAAIGRAATAEAAHNSAQCRKETENAIEILRQATNSYVRVVRTRSDVGAVAELDEYGDRALKAKLAKETK
;
A
#
# COMPACT_ATOMS: atom_id res chain seq x y z
N MET A 1 84.46 29.94 5.25
CA MET A 1 84.99 31.33 5.46
C MET A 1 83.87 32.31 5.22
N LYS A 2 83.65 33.16 6.20
CA LYS A 2 82.99 34.49 6.20
C LYS A 2 81.54 34.55 5.68
N ARG A 3 80.47 34.68 6.55
CA ARG A 3 79.99 35.92 7.21
C ARG A 3 79.62 36.97 6.17
N THR A 4 78.37 37.42 6.08
CA THR A 4 77.85 38.47 6.93
C THR A 4 76.32 38.66 6.78
N GLN A 5 75.74 38.95 7.92
CA GLN A 5 74.38 39.44 8.22
C GLN A 5 73.98 40.67 7.39
N SER A 6 72.69 40.82 7.10
CA SER A 6 72.01 42.11 7.20
C SER A 6 70.56 41.91 7.63
N ILE A 7 70.27 42.52 8.74
CA ILE A 7 69.03 42.62 9.50
C ILE A 7 68.29 43.88 9.06
N LEU A 8 66.97 43.80 9.18
CA LEU A 8 65.95 44.85 9.33
C LEU A 8 65.51 45.66 8.11
N SER A 9 64.25 45.43 7.73
CA SER A 9 63.13 46.41 7.87
C SER A 9 61.79 45.75 7.55
N PHE A 10 61.11 45.28 8.58
CA PHE A 10 59.72 44.93 8.50
C PHE A 10 58.88 46.16 8.90
N ILE A 11 58.41 46.87 7.90
CA ILE A 11 57.40 47.91 8.04
C ILE A 11 56.09 47.29 8.37
N LEU A 12 55.56 47.60 9.53
CA LEU A 12 54.28 47.30 10.08
C LEU A 12 53.20 48.00 9.23
N THR A 13 52.65 47.30 8.22
CA THR A 13 51.43 47.72 7.54
C THR A 13 50.31 47.05 8.23
N CYS A 14 49.67 47.68 9.20
CA CYS A 14 48.37 47.31 9.71
C CYS A 14 47.33 47.38 8.56
N LEU A 15 47.09 46.28 7.92
CA LEU A 15 45.93 46.09 7.09
C LEU A 15 44.68 46.04 8.00
N LEU A 16 43.87 47.08 7.94
CA LEU A 16 42.50 47.11 8.34
C LEU A 16 41.77 46.03 7.53
N CYS A 17 41.72 44.81 8.03
CA CYS A 17 40.68 43.87 7.65
C CYS A 17 39.34 44.45 8.13
N PRO A 18 38.39 44.75 7.25
CA PRO A 18 37.04 44.94 7.71
C PRO A 18 36.65 43.61 8.34
N ALA A 19 36.52 43.57 9.66
CA ALA A 19 35.79 42.52 10.33
C ALA A 19 34.37 42.57 9.76
N TRP A 20 34.13 41.74 8.76
CA TRP A 20 32.76 41.32 8.46
C TRP A 20 32.31 40.57 9.71
N CYS A 21 31.70 41.32 10.63
CA CYS A 21 30.79 40.74 11.58
C CYS A 21 29.73 40.01 10.74
N LEU A 22 29.92 38.71 10.50
CA LEU A 22 28.82 37.82 10.34
C LEU A 22 27.99 37.97 11.62
N ALA A 23 27.04 38.90 11.61
CA ALA A 23 26.01 38.95 12.62
C ALA A 23 25.44 37.55 12.59
N ALA A 24 25.70 36.74 13.61
CA ALA A 24 25.02 35.48 13.82
C ALA A 24 23.54 35.85 13.77
N GLN A 25 22.85 35.48 12.69
CA GLN A 25 21.41 35.68 12.59
C GLN A 25 20.82 34.94 13.77
N GLN A 26 20.35 35.68 14.77
CA GLN A 26 19.69 35.07 15.92
C GLN A 26 18.55 34.21 15.36
N THR A 27 18.57 32.93 15.68
CA THR A 27 17.47 32.02 15.29
C THR A 27 16.18 32.56 15.90
N PRO A 28 15.14 32.84 15.10
CA PRO A 28 13.90 33.46 15.60
C PRO A 28 13.27 32.59 16.68
N GLN A 29 12.75 33.23 17.72
CA GLN A 29 12.01 32.53 18.75
C GLN A 29 10.59 32.23 18.27
N VAL A 30 10.28 30.93 18.11
CA VAL A 30 8.99 30.44 17.63
C VAL A 30 8.30 29.63 18.71
N ASP A 31 7.07 29.96 19.03
CA ASP A 31 6.26 29.21 19.99
C ASP A 31 5.24 28.34 19.25
N VAL A 32 5.19 27.05 19.62
CA VAL A 32 4.19 26.09 19.16
C VAL A 32 3.21 25.83 20.32
N VAL A 33 2.05 26.47 20.26
CA VAL A 33 1.08 26.49 21.36
C VAL A 33 0.02 25.40 21.16
N VAL A 34 -0.02 24.47 22.11
CA VAL A 34 -1.01 23.39 22.16
C VAL A 34 -1.91 23.53 23.38
N GLY A 35 -3.21 23.34 23.22
CA GLY A 35 -4.18 23.55 24.28
C GLY A 35 -4.06 22.58 25.46
N SER A 36 -4.59 22.94 26.61
CA SER A 36 -4.65 22.05 27.79
C SER A 36 -5.51 20.82 27.55
N ASN A 37 -6.52 20.94 26.70
CA ASN A 37 -7.47 19.86 26.36
C ASN A 37 -7.07 19.08 25.11
N ALA A 38 -5.86 19.33 24.59
CA ALA A 38 -5.37 18.64 23.40
C ALA A 38 -5.28 17.13 23.62
N SER A 39 -5.66 16.37 22.61
CA SER A 39 -5.51 14.92 22.54
C SER A 39 -4.03 14.50 22.47
N ALA A 40 -3.75 13.20 22.60
CA ALA A 40 -2.41 12.66 22.38
C ALA A 40 -1.91 12.97 20.96
N LEU A 41 -2.80 12.84 19.96
CA LEU A 41 -2.49 13.07 18.56
C LEU A 41 -2.21 14.54 18.22
N GLU A 42 -2.93 15.50 18.84
CA GLU A 42 -2.64 16.93 18.69
C GLU A 42 -1.31 17.31 19.35
N ARG A 43 -0.98 16.71 20.50
CA ARG A 43 0.36 16.88 21.11
C ARG A 43 1.47 16.30 20.22
N PHE A 44 1.20 15.17 19.56
CA PHE A 44 2.10 14.58 18.58
C PHE A 44 2.27 15.52 17.37
N ALA A 45 1.17 16.08 16.84
CA ALA A 45 1.19 17.06 15.76
C ALA A 45 2.05 18.29 16.08
N ALA A 46 1.91 18.83 17.31
CA ALA A 46 2.76 19.93 17.76
C ALA A 46 4.25 19.56 17.84
N LYS A 47 4.56 18.34 18.29
CA LYS A 47 5.95 17.83 18.31
C LYS A 47 6.51 17.65 16.91
N GLU A 48 5.72 17.11 15.97
CA GLU A 48 6.10 16.99 14.56
C GLU A 48 6.42 18.36 13.96
N LEU A 49 5.58 19.37 14.19
CA LEU A 49 5.88 20.73 13.72
C LEU A 49 7.21 21.25 14.29
N CYS A 50 7.47 21.06 15.59
CA CYS A 50 8.76 21.43 16.19
C CYS A 50 9.94 20.70 15.53
N ASN A 51 9.79 19.42 15.20
CA ASN A 51 10.82 18.64 14.51
C ASN A 51 11.11 19.20 13.11
N TYR A 52 10.08 19.58 12.34
CA TYR A 52 10.25 20.17 11.01
C TYR A 52 10.81 21.59 11.07
N LEU A 53 10.43 22.42 12.05
CA LEU A 53 11.04 23.73 12.28
C LEU A 53 12.55 23.60 12.57
N ALA A 54 12.94 22.60 13.35
CA ALA A 54 14.34 22.35 13.63
C ALA A 54 15.12 21.88 12.39
N LYS A 55 14.53 20.99 11.58
CA LYS A 55 15.18 20.43 10.38
C LYS A 55 15.27 21.44 9.23
N LEU A 56 14.24 22.29 9.02
CA LEU A 56 14.17 23.23 7.91
C LEU A 56 14.85 24.57 8.20
N TYR A 57 14.75 25.05 9.45
CA TYR A 57 15.10 26.42 9.81
C TYR A 57 16.04 26.51 11.02
N GLU A 58 16.49 25.37 11.56
CA GLU A 58 17.33 25.30 12.78
C GLU A 58 16.64 25.89 14.04
N ILE A 59 15.31 26.07 14.00
CA ILE A 59 14.51 26.63 15.08
C ILE A 59 14.23 25.54 16.13
N ARG A 60 14.74 25.75 17.34
CA ARG A 60 14.53 24.83 18.48
C ARG A 60 13.31 25.24 19.27
N ALA A 61 12.13 24.81 18.82
CA ALA A 61 10.86 24.97 19.52
C ALA A 61 10.49 23.71 20.33
N THR A 62 9.73 23.87 21.37
CA THR A 62 9.06 22.80 22.12
C THR A 62 7.59 23.15 22.28
N PRO A 63 6.66 22.17 22.31
CA PRO A 63 5.26 22.45 22.52
C PRO A 63 5.03 23.15 23.87
N ALA A 64 4.37 24.31 23.83
CA ALA A 64 4.06 25.15 24.99
C ALA A 64 2.54 25.28 25.17
N ARG A 65 2.10 25.72 26.37
CA ARG A 65 0.68 26.00 26.63
C ARG A 65 0.28 27.43 26.32
N ASN A 66 1.22 28.34 26.38
CA ASN A 66 1.00 29.78 26.13
C ASN A 66 2.14 30.32 25.25
N ALA A 67 1.86 31.37 24.51
CA ALA A 67 2.90 32.14 23.84
C ALA A 67 3.72 32.93 24.86
N SER A 68 5.01 33.07 24.63
CA SER A 68 5.91 33.93 25.40
C SER A 68 5.89 35.37 24.86
N ASP A 69 6.18 36.36 25.72
CA ASP A 69 6.24 37.75 25.30
C ASP A 69 7.43 38.01 24.32
N SER A 70 8.40 37.10 24.26
CA SER A 70 9.55 37.16 23.36
C SER A 70 9.38 36.45 22.05
N ALA A 71 8.21 35.83 21.81
CA ALA A 71 7.95 35.11 20.57
C ALA A 71 7.96 36.08 19.36
N GLU A 72 8.66 35.69 18.30
CA GLU A 72 8.60 36.39 17.00
C GLU A 72 7.51 35.81 16.09
N ALA A 73 7.10 34.57 16.38
CA ALA A 73 6.04 33.87 15.65
C ALA A 73 5.36 32.83 16.54
N VAL A 74 4.06 32.59 16.29
CA VAL A 74 3.25 31.64 17.07
C VAL A 74 2.51 30.70 16.13
N PHE A 75 2.62 29.39 16.38
CA PHE A 75 1.77 28.37 15.77
C PHE A 75 0.74 27.88 16.79
N LEU A 76 -0.54 27.99 16.48
CA LEU A 76 -1.64 27.53 17.33
C LEU A 76 -2.15 26.18 16.80
N ILE A 77 -1.96 25.11 17.57
CA ILE A 77 -2.25 23.73 17.13
C ILE A 77 -3.56 23.24 17.74
N GLY A 78 -4.48 22.71 16.90
CA GLY A 78 -5.76 22.12 17.31
C GLY A 78 -6.98 22.81 16.75
N SER A 79 -8.06 22.80 17.51
CA SER A 79 -9.33 23.46 17.22
C SER A 79 -9.74 24.41 18.35
N PRO A 80 -10.78 25.25 18.18
CA PRO A 80 -11.30 26.09 19.27
C PRO A 80 -11.77 25.31 20.51
N GLU A 81 -12.14 24.04 20.34
CA GLU A 81 -12.58 23.15 21.43
C GLU A 81 -11.41 22.60 22.24
N THR A 82 -10.28 22.34 21.58
CA THR A 82 -9.09 21.73 22.20
C THR A 82 -8.04 22.75 22.63
N ASN A 83 -8.04 23.96 22.02
CA ASN A 83 -7.06 25.02 22.27
C ASN A 83 -7.74 26.39 22.49
N ALA A 84 -7.78 26.83 23.75
CA ALA A 84 -8.37 28.11 24.13
C ALA A 84 -7.69 29.33 23.45
N SER A 85 -6.41 29.19 23.07
CA SER A 85 -5.69 30.23 22.34
C SER A 85 -6.27 30.41 20.91
N ILE A 86 -6.66 29.32 20.24
CA ILE A 86 -7.37 29.39 18.95
C ILE A 86 -8.73 30.07 19.13
N LYS A 87 -9.51 29.68 20.16
CA LYS A 87 -10.80 30.31 20.45
C LYS A 87 -10.67 31.81 20.67
N LYS A 88 -9.59 32.26 21.32
CA LYS A 88 -9.29 33.68 21.51
C LYS A 88 -8.86 34.36 20.21
N ALA A 89 -7.99 33.73 19.42
CA ALA A 89 -7.49 34.27 18.16
C ALA A 89 -8.57 34.36 17.06
N THR A 90 -9.68 33.62 17.21
CA THR A 90 -10.78 33.59 16.22
C THR A 90 -11.99 34.45 16.63
N GLN A 91 -11.85 35.33 17.60
CA GLN A 91 -12.95 36.24 18.02
C GLN A 91 -13.38 37.17 16.89
N ASP A 92 -12.43 37.71 16.13
CA ASP A 92 -12.69 38.65 15.01
C ASP A 92 -12.87 37.92 13.68
N LYS A 93 -12.30 36.75 13.49
CA LYS A 93 -12.42 35.91 12.28
C LYS A 93 -12.66 34.46 12.68
N ALA A 94 -13.91 34.01 12.55
CA ALA A 94 -14.34 32.70 13.00
C ALA A 94 -13.48 31.58 12.39
N PHE A 95 -13.21 30.54 13.21
CA PHE A 95 -12.63 29.31 12.74
C PHE A 95 -13.57 28.67 11.69
N PRO A 96 -13.05 28.26 10.51
CA PRO A 96 -13.87 27.68 9.45
C PRO A 96 -14.61 26.42 9.93
N LYS A 97 -15.86 26.27 9.50
CA LYS A 97 -16.61 25.04 9.73
C LYS A 97 -16.12 23.99 8.73
N VAL A 98 -15.56 22.92 9.24
CA VAL A 98 -15.01 21.79 8.44
C VAL A 98 -15.54 20.45 8.97
N SER A 99 -15.45 19.42 8.13
CA SER A 99 -15.73 18.04 8.55
C SER A 99 -14.66 17.54 9.54
N ASP A 100 -14.88 16.35 10.11
CA ASP A 100 -13.89 15.66 10.96
C ASP A 100 -12.56 15.39 10.27
N GLN A 101 -12.51 15.46 8.93
CA GLN A 101 -11.30 15.31 8.13
C GLN A 101 -10.80 16.63 7.53
N GLY A 102 -11.55 17.71 7.64
CA GLY A 102 -11.21 19.02 7.05
C GLY A 102 -10.02 19.68 7.74
N ILE A 103 -9.13 20.28 6.97
CA ILE A 103 -7.89 20.94 7.38
C ILE A 103 -8.05 22.46 7.33
N VAL A 104 -7.47 23.17 8.30
CA VAL A 104 -7.45 24.62 8.38
C VAL A 104 -6.01 25.12 8.63
N LEU A 105 -5.51 25.97 7.71
CA LEU A 105 -4.32 26.79 7.90
C LEU A 105 -4.74 28.25 7.80
N GLN A 106 -4.79 28.97 8.92
CA GLN A 106 -5.34 30.33 8.94
C GLN A 106 -4.38 31.32 9.56
N ARG A 107 -3.93 32.29 8.76
CA ARG A 107 -3.14 33.43 9.22
C ARG A 107 -3.94 34.29 10.20
N THR A 108 -3.32 34.67 11.32
CA THR A 108 -3.90 35.51 12.36
C THR A 108 -2.82 36.28 13.11
N GLU A 109 -3.24 37.07 14.08
CA GLU A 109 -2.38 37.62 15.13
C GLU A 109 -2.79 37.01 16.48
N PHE A 110 -1.82 36.76 17.33
CA PHE A 110 -2.09 36.28 18.69
C PHE A 110 -1.07 36.87 19.68
N ALA A 111 -1.58 37.48 20.75
CA ALA A 111 -0.77 38.15 21.79
C ALA A 111 0.19 39.23 21.23
N GLY A 112 -0.18 39.90 20.14
CA GLY A 112 0.67 40.90 19.48
C GLY A 112 1.73 40.31 18.51
N HIS A 113 1.73 39.01 18.28
CA HIS A 113 2.68 38.32 17.42
C HIS A 113 2.02 37.80 16.14
N PRO A 114 2.76 37.74 15.02
CA PRO A 114 2.31 37.04 13.82
C PRO A 114 2.04 35.56 14.15
N ALA A 115 0.83 35.05 13.84
CA ALA A 115 0.45 33.68 14.17
C ALA A 115 -0.16 32.92 12.99
N LEU A 116 -0.06 31.59 13.04
CA LEU A 116 -0.77 30.68 12.14
C LEU A 116 -1.54 29.65 12.96
N ILE A 117 -2.82 29.54 12.72
CA ILE A 117 -3.63 28.42 13.19
C ILE A 117 -3.35 27.23 12.27
N VAL A 118 -2.98 26.09 12.86
CA VAL A 118 -2.75 24.82 12.19
C VAL A 118 -3.66 23.79 12.84
N GLY A 119 -4.79 23.50 12.20
CA GLY A 119 -5.82 22.68 12.86
C GLY A 119 -6.79 22.06 11.87
N GLY A 120 -7.86 21.50 12.42
CA GLY A 120 -8.89 20.83 11.62
C GLY A 120 -10.09 20.41 12.46
N GLY A 121 -11.02 19.69 11.84
CA GLY A 121 -12.25 19.24 12.49
C GLY A 121 -12.09 18.06 13.45
N SER A 122 -10.88 17.49 13.55
CA SER A 122 -10.55 16.43 14.49
C SER A 122 -9.05 16.42 14.82
N PRO A 123 -8.61 15.63 15.82
CA PRO A 123 -7.17 15.46 16.10
C PRO A 123 -6.34 14.95 14.94
N ARG A 124 -6.87 14.00 14.11
CA ARG A 124 -6.17 13.52 12.91
C ARG A 124 -6.08 14.59 11.82
N ALA A 125 -7.14 15.38 11.64
CA ALA A 125 -7.11 16.49 10.69
C ALA A 125 -6.10 17.56 11.12
N THR A 126 -5.92 17.80 12.42
CA THR A 126 -4.87 18.66 12.96
C THR A 126 -3.47 18.14 12.63
N LEU A 127 -3.23 16.83 12.72
CA LEU A 127 -1.96 16.23 12.31
C LEU A 127 -1.72 16.41 10.81
N TRP A 128 -2.74 16.15 9.99
CA TRP A 128 -2.67 16.37 8.55
C TRP A 128 -2.45 17.83 8.17
N ALA A 129 -2.99 18.78 8.96
CA ALA A 129 -2.73 20.20 8.76
C ALA A 129 -1.25 20.55 8.98
N VAL A 130 -0.59 19.94 9.94
CA VAL A 130 0.87 20.08 10.13
C VAL A 130 1.62 19.55 8.91
N TYR A 131 1.28 18.37 8.40
CA TYR A 131 1.94 17.79 7.23
C TYR A 131 1.65 18.58 5.95
N GLU A 132 0.45 19.12 5.80
CA GLU A 132 0.12 20.04 4.71
C GLU A 132 0.96 21.32 4.75
N LEU A 133 1.12 21.92 5.95
CA LEU A 133 1.99 23.08 6.12
C LEU A 133 3.44 22.77 5.75
N VAL A 134 3.94 21.64 6.20
CA VAL A 134 5.33 21.18 5.93
C VAL A 134 5.54 20.90 4.44
N GLN A 135 4.55 20.33 3.78
CA GLN A 135 4.56 20.13 2.32
C GLN A 135 4.65 21.48 1.57
N ARG A 136 3.96 22.51 2.06
CA ARG A 136 4.04 23.88 1.52
C ARG A 136 5.41 24.55 1.79
N TRP A 137 6.16 24.08 2.77
CA TRP A 137 7.56 24.47 2.98
C TRP A 137 8.54 23.72 2.07
N GLY A 138 8.06 22.87 1.14
CA GLY A 138 8.84 22.18 0.13
C GLY A 138 9.26 20.76 0.50
N VAL A 139 8.83 20.22 1.65
CA VAL A 139 9.05 18.80 1.98
C VAL A 139 8.14 17.93 1.13
N ARG A 140 8.65 16.79 0.67
CA ARG A 140 7.87 15.74 0.00
C ARG A 140 7.98 14.43 0.77
N TYR A 141 6.91 13.66 0.74
CA TYR A 141 6.80 12.39 1.47
C TYR A 141 6.87 11.24 0.47
N LEU A 142 7.80 10.33 0.68
CA LEU A 142 7.92 9.05 -0.03
C LEU A 142 7.52 7.92 0.90
N VAL A 143 7.45 6.70 0.41
CA VAL A 143 7.01 5.53 1.21
C VAL A 143 7.93 5.18 2.39
N ASP A 144 9.18 5.59 2.33
CA ASP A 144 10.21 5.24 3.32
C ASP A 144 10.91 6.45 3.97
N ARG A 145 10.70 7.68 3.46
CA ARG A 145 11.42 8.87 3.93
C ARG A 145 10.77 10.19 3.58
N ASP A 146 11.20 11.25 4.29
CA ASP A 146 10.96 12.64 3.90
C ASP A 146 12.08 13.12 2.98
N VAL A 147 11.73 13.87 1.95
CA VAL A 147 12.66 14.62 1.11
C VAL A 147 12.56 16.10 1.49
N PHE A 148 13.67 16.67 1.90
CA PHE A 148 13.76 18.07 2.29
C PHE A 148 14.23 18.91 1.09
N PRO A 149 13.74 20.17 0.94
CA PRO A 149 14.26 21.06 -0.06
C PRO A 149 15.75 21.38 0.20
N GLU A 150 16.53 21.62 -0.85
CA GLU A 150 17.96 22.00 -0.71
C GLU A 150 18.13 23.26 0.15
N SER A 151 17.16 24.17 0.13
CA SER A 151 17.08 25.33 1.01
C SER A 151 15.62 25.68 1.28
N ALA A 152 15.28 25.81 2.55
CA ALA A 152 13.97 26.32 2.97
C ALA A 152 13.88 27.87 2.96
N GLY A 153 14.97 28.56 2.68
CA GLY A 153 15.06 30.01 2.75
C GLY A 153 14.99 30.55 4.19
N ALA A 154 14.78 31.85 4.34
CA ALA A 154 14.59 32.46 5.66
C ALA A 154 13.21 32.12 6.21
N PHE A 155 13.15 31.79 7.51
CA PHE A 155 11.87 31.52 8.18
C PHE A 155 10.94 32.73 8.14
N LYS A 156 9.70 32.48 7.77
CA LYS A 156 8.58 33.42 7.88
C LYS A 156 7.31 32.65 8.21
N VAL A 157 6.45 33.23 9.07
CA VAL A 157 5.10 32.70 9.25
C VAL A 157 4.35 32.83 7.91
N PRO A 158 3.89 31.72 7.32
CA PRO A 158 3.24 31.79 6.00
C PRO A 158 1.96 32.63 6.04
N ASP A 159 1.71 33.39 4.99
CA ASP A 159 0.42 34.08 4.78
C ASP A 159 -0.55 33.13 4.11
N LEU A 160 -1.16 32.25 4.91
CA LEU A 160 -2.05 31.20 4.45
C LEU A 160 -3.46 31.38 5.01
N ASN A 161 -4.45 31.20 4.13
CA ASN A 161 -5.86 31.08 4.49
C ASN A 161 -6.43 29.90 3.70
N VAL A 162 -6.10 28.69 4.13
CA VAL A 162 -6.41 27.45 3.44
C VAL A 162 -7.45 26.68 4.25
N VAL A 163 -8.50 26.25 3.57
CA VAL A 163 -9.50 25.31 4.08
C VAL A 163 -9.59 24.19 3.05
N MET A 164 -9.37 22.96 3.47
CA MET A 164 -9.40 21.79 2.59
C MET A 164 -10.34 20.74 3.15
N GLU A 165 -11.15 20.17 2.29
CA GLU A 165 -11.97 18.99 2.55
C GLU A 165 -11.52 17.84 1.63
N PRO A 166 -11.44 16.62 2.11
CA PRO A 166 -11.06 15.52 1.23
C PRO A 166 -12.18 15.20 0.23
N VAL A 167 -11.80 14.96 -1.01
CA VAL A 167 -12.67 14.43 -2.06
C VAL A 167 -13.09 12.99 -1.71
N PHE A 168 -12.14 12.20 -1.24
CA PHE A 168 -12.36 10.84 -0.78
C PHE A 168 -12.17 10.75 0.74
N ARG A 169 -13.19 10.29 1.46
CA ARG A 169 -13.12 10.12 2.92
C ARG A 169 -12.28 8.93 3.35
N VAL A 170 -12.30 7.85 2.56
CA VAL A 170 -11.50 6.65 2.81
C VAL A 170 -10.35 6.62 1.81
N ARG A 171 -9.15 6.70 2.34
CA ARG A 171 -7.86 6.57 1.65
C ARG A 171 -7.11 5.50 2.40
N ALA A 172 -7.41 4.24 2.04
CA ALA A 172 -6.87 3.09 2.74
C ALA A 172 -5.63 2.53 2.06
N HIS A 173 -4.77 1.93 2.86
CA HIS A 173 -3.62 1.17 2.42
C HIS A 173 -3.64 -0.19 3.12
N PRO A 174 -3.57 -1.31 2.42
CA PRO A 174 -3.51 -2.62 3.05
C PRO A 174 -2.07 -3.00 3.37
N SER A 175 -1.87 -3.71 4.46
CA SER A 175 -0.72 -4.56 4.62
C SER A 175 -1.06 -5.89 3.94
N ILE A 176 -0.60 -6.11 2.72
CA ILE A 176 -0.79 -7.41 2.07
C ILE A 176 0.18 -8.40 2.68
N GLN A 177 -0.36 -9.51 3.16
CA GLN A 177 0.42 -10.55 3.81
C GLN A 177 0.30 -11.84 3.00
N ASP A 178 0.97 -11.92 1.86
CA ASP A 178 0.87 -13.08 0.99
C ASP A 178 2.13 -13.46 0.19
N TYR A 179 3.30 -12.89 0.43
CA TYR A 179 4.58 -13.25 -0.21
C TYR A 179 5.75 -12.72 0.62
N ALA A 180 6.94 -13.29 0.44
CA ALA A 180 8.16 -12.74 1.07
C ALA A 180 8.52 -11.33 0.56
N SER A 181 8.09 -11.00 -0.65
CA SER A 181 8.17 -9.66 -1.24
C SER A 181 7.05 -8.72 -0.79
N SER A 182 6.29 -9.06 0.24
CA SER A 182 5.23 -8.22 0.82
C SER A 182 5.27 -8.16 2.34
N GLY A 183 4.22 -7.58 2.94
CA GLY A 183 4.10 -7.42 4.39
C GLY A 183 4.18 -8.70 5.22
N GLU A 184 4.01 -9.90 4.62
CA GLU A 184 4.15 -11.17 5.32
C GLU A 184 5.56 -11.43 5.86
N SER A 185 6.58 -10.90 5.16
CA SER A 185 7.97 -10.98 5.63
C SER A 185 8.38 -9.84 6.55
N TRP A 186 7.50 -8.85 6.78
CA TRP A 186 7.84 -7.64 7.51
C TRP A 186 7.67 -7.79 9.02
N GLY A 187 8.65 -7.24 9.78
CA GLY A 187 8.47 -6.97 11.19
C GLY A 187 7.97 -5.54 11.44
N MET A 188 7.69 -5.21 12.70
CA MET A 188 7.28 -3.85 13.10
C MET A 188 8.31 -2.78 12.76
N ALA A 189 9.59 -3.13 12.68
CA ALA A 189 10.64 -2.21 12.26
C ALA A 189 10.45 -1.74 10.80
N ASP A 190 9.87 -2.59 9.95
CA ASP A 190 9.62 -2.31 8.54
C ASP A 190 8.28 -1.58 8.35
N PHE A 191 7.24 -1.96 9.10
CA PHE A 191 5.92 -1.33 9.03
C PHE A 191 5.89 0.13 9.54
N ARG A 192 6.63 0.45 10.60
CA ARG A 192 6.59 1.79 11.20
C ARG A 192 6.93 2.91 10.22
N PRO A 193 8.03 2.86 9.44
CA PRO A 193 8.33 3.89 8.45
C PRO A 193 7.20 4.07 7.43
N LEU A 194 6.63 2.97 6.92
CA LEU A 194 5.52 3.04 5.97
C LEU A 194 4.30 3.73 6.59
N ILE A 195 3.88 3.32 7.79
CA ILE A 195 2.71 3.91 8.47
C ILE A 195 2.95 5.40 8.77
N ASP A 196 4.17 5.80 9.16
CA ASP A 196 4.54 7.20 9.32
C ASP A 196 4.35 7.99 8.02
N GLN A 197 4.79 7.45 6.89
CA GLN A 197 4.67 8.12 5.60
C GLN A 197 3.22 8.15 5.10
N LEU A 198 2.44 7.08 5.29
CA LEU A 198 1.01 7.06 4.99
C LEU A 198 0.26 8.17 5.75
N ALA A 199 0.55 8.36 7.04
CA ALA A 199 -0.04 9.46 7.82
C ALA A 199 0.34 10.84 7.27
N LYS A 200 1.60 11.04 6.85
CA LYS A 200 2.11 12.28 6.24
C LYS A 200 1.48 12.54 4.88
N MET A 201 1.24 11.49 4.09
CA MET A 201 0.49 11.54 2.84
C MET A 201 -1.03 11.62 3.06
N LYS A 202 -1.49 11.78 4.30
CA LYS A 202 -2.90 11.97 4.67
C LYS A 202 -3.79 10.77 4.33
N PHE A 203 -3.25 9.54 4.32
CA PHE A 203 -4.07 8.32 4.31
C PHE A 203 -4.88 8.22 5.60
N SER A 204 -6.04 7.59 5.54
CA SER A 204 -7.01 7.59 6.65
C SER A 204 -7.18 6.23 7.33
N ARG A 205 -6.74 5.14 6.68
CA ARG A 205 -6.97 3.78 7.17
C ARG A 205 -5.84 2.84 6.78
N LEU A 206 -5.48 1.95 7.70
CA LEU A 206 -4.67 0.77 7.45
C LEU A 206 -5.58 -0.46 7.46
N ASN A 207 -5.63 -1.21 6.35
CA ASN A 207 -6.32 -2.49 6.29
C ASN A 207 -5.30 -3.58 6.63
N VAL A 208 -5.47 -4.27 7.77
CA VAL A 208 -4.62 -5.37 8.18
C VAL A 208 -5.30 -6.67 7.76
N PHE A 209 -4.83 -7.24 6.65
CA PHE A 209 -5.33 -8.52 6.19
C PHE A 209 -4.81 -9.66 7.08
N ALA A 210 -5.69 -10.62 7.36
CA ALA A 210 -5.38 -11.86 8.03
C ALA A 210 -6.12 -13.00 7.32
N PHE A 211 -5.38 -14.02 6.93
CA PHE A 211 -5.93 -15.23 6.32
C PHE A 211 -6.09 -16.33 7.35
N GLY A 212 -6.98 -17.29 7.10
CA GLY A 212 -7.25 -18.39 8.02
C GLY A 212 -6.04 -19.26 8.39
N TYR A 213 -5.01 -19.29 7.54
CA TYR A 213 -3.77 -20.04 7.79
C TYR A 213 -2.71 -19.28 8.60
N GLN A 214 -2.75 -17.95 8.67
CA GLN A 214 -1.72 -17.13 9.32
C GLN A 214 -1.77 -17.19 10.85
N PRO A 215 -0.67 -16.88 11.56
CA PRO A 215 -0.58 -17.05 13.01
C PRO A 215 -1.28 -15.98 13.85
N ASP A 216 -2.11 -15.13 13.23
CA ASP A 216 -2.60 -13.88 13.82
C ASP A 216 -3.75 -14.05 14.80
N LEU A 217 -4.31 -15.26 14.95
CA LEU A 217 -5.45 -15.53 15.83
C LEU A 217 -5.39 -16.94 16.41
N ASP A 218 -5.23 -17.08 17.71
CA ASP A 218 -5.41 -18.32 18.44
C ASP A 218 -6.83 -18.44 18.98
N TRP A 219 -7.54 -19.52 18.63
CA TRP A 219 -8.92 -19.75 19.02
C TRP A 219 -9.28 -21.23 19.09
N GLN A 220 -10.44 -21.51 19.68
CA GLN A 220 -10.95 -22.87 19.82
C GLN A 220 -12.48 -22.89 19.69
N TYR A 221 -13.03 -24.00 19.22
CA TYR A 221 -14.46 -24.24 19.17
C TYR A 221 -14.77 -25.74 19.19
N GLY A 222 -15.91 -26.13 19.83
CA GLY A 222 -16.40 -27.52 19.83
C GLY A 222 -15.41 -28.55 20.42
N GLY A 223 -14.58 -28.16 21.35
CA GLY A 223 -13.53 -28.99 21.93
C GLY A 223 -12.27 -29.14 21.07
N ILE A 224 -12.23 -28.50 19.92
CA ILE A 224 -11.07 -28.45 19.02
C ILE A 224 -10.38 -27.09 19.19
N ALA A 225 -9.08 -27.11 19.48
CA ALA A 225 -8.23 -25.93 19.50
C ALA A 225 -7.45 -25.83 18.20
N ARG A 226 -7.24 -24.61 17.72
CA ARG A 226 -6.33 -24.34 16.62
C ARG A 226 -4.91 -24.84 16.99
N SER A 227 -4.25 -25.48 16.04
CA SER A 227 -2.93 -26.09 16.26
C SER A 227 -1.96 -25.93 15.08
N SER A 228 -2.42 -25.30 13.99
CA SER A 228 -1.61 -25.04 12.79
C SER A 228 -1.58 -23.55 12.45
N ALA A 229 -0.44 -23.09 11.97
CA ALA A 229 -0.24 -21.77 11.39
C ALA A 229 0.89 -21.82 10.36
N HIS A 230 0.72 -21.13 9.26
CA HIS A 230 1.65 -21.10 8.15
C HIS A 230 1.79 -19.66 7.65
N LEU A 231 2.84 -19.39 6.87
CA LEU A 231 2.93 -18.25 5.99
C LEU A 231 2.75 -18.73 4.54
N TRP A 232 2.46 -17.82 3.62
CA TRP A 232 2.28 -18.15 2.20
C TRP A 232 3.56 -18.79 1.65
N TYR A 233 3.43 -19.96 1.03
CA TYR A 233 4.59 -20.73 0.54
C TYR A 233 5.73 -20.83 1.57
N ASP A 234 5.39 -20.87 2.87
CA ASP A 234 6.33 -20.90 4.00
C ASP A 234 7.12 -19.58 4.21
N CYS A 235 7.24 -18.70 3.21
CA CYS A 235 7.98 -17.43 3.21
C CYS A 235 9.35 -17.48 3.90
N HIS A 236 10.01 -18.66 3.79
CA HIS A 236 11.30 -18.94 4.40
C HIS A 236 12.30 -19.36 3.32
N PHE A 237 13.41 -18.63 3.23
CA PHE A 237 14.39 -18.80 2.16
C PHE A 237 15.79 -18.98 2.74
N PRO A 238 16.52 -20.06 2.36
CA PRO A 238 17.92 -20.23 2.72
C PRO A 238 18.78 -19.23 1.94
N ILE A 239 19.69 -18.56 2.63
CA ILE A 239 20.62 -17.59 2.06
C ILE A 239 21.97 -18.26 1.83
N THR A 240 22.32 -18.46 0.54
CA THR A 240 23.55 -19.16 0.17
C THR A 240 24.68 -18.20 -0.21
N PRO A 241 25.94 -18.63 -0.11
CA PRO A 241 27.09 -17.76 -0.42
C PRO A 241 27.18 -17.32 -1.89
N ASP A 242 26.57 -18.06 -2.82
CA ASP A 242 26.67 -17.84 -4.27
C ASP A 242 25.46 -17.10 -4.87
N MET A 243 24.44 -16.77 -4.05
CA MET A 243 23.28 -16.01 -4.52
C MET A 243 23.64 -14.57 -4.88
N ALA A 244 22.96 -13.99 -5.85
CA ALA A 244 23.02 -12.56 -6.12
C ALA A 244 22.47 -11.77 -4.91
N GLY A 245 23.15 -10.68 -4.51
CA GLY A 245 22.70 -9.84 -3.40
C GLY A 245 22.92 -10.46 -2.02
N ARG A 246 23.80 -11.44 -1.88
CA ARG A 246 24.13 -12.07 -0.59
C ARG A 246 24.42 -11.05 0.53
N GLU A 247 25.04 -9.92 0.17
CA GLU A 247 25.40 -8.84 1.08
C GLU A 247 24.19 -8.17 1.76
N LEU A 248 23.00 -8.20 1.17
CA LEU A 248 21.77 -7.64 1.75
C LEU A 248 21.35 -8.34 3.05
N PHE A 249 21.77 -9.57 3.23
CA PHE A 249 21.38 -10.42 4.35
C PHE A 249 22.42 -10.43 5.50
N GLY A 250 23.51 -9.66 5.40
CA GLY A 250 24.57 -9.63 6.40
C GLY A 250 25.10 -11.06 6.69
N ASP A 251 25.17 -11.44 7.96
CA ASP A 251 25.57 -12.79 8.39
C ASP A 251 24.41 -13.79 8.41
N GLY A 252 23.20 -13.37 8.04
CA GLY A 252 21.98 -14.21 8.00
C GLY A 252 22.15 -15.40 7.07
N LYS A 253 21.66 -16.56 7.49
CA LYS A 253 21.63 -17.79 6.69
C LYS A 253 20.24 -18.09 6.15
N GLU A 254 19.25 -17.35 6.60
CA GLU A 254 17.84 -17.53 6.30
C GLU A 254 17.17 -16.17 6.20
N PHE A 255 16.17 -16.03 5.32
CA PHE A 255 15.26 -14.92 5.25
C PHE A 255 13.88 -15.35 5.74
N TRP A 256 13.34 -14.63 6.70
CA TRP A 256 12.07 -14.91 7.35
C TRP A 256 11.54 -13.63 8.02
N ASN A 257 10.24 -13.58 8.39
CA ASN A 257 9.70 -12.49 9.20
C ASN A 257 10.44 -12.38 10.53
N PRO A 258 11.09 -11.25 10.85
CA PRO A 258 11.96 -11.12 12.02
C PRO A 258 11.22 -11.14 13.37
N ASP A 259 9.91 -10.85 13.38
CA ASP A 259 9.09 -10.82 14.59
C ASP A 259 8.42 -12.17 14.89
N LEU A 260 8.45 -13.12 13.94
CA LEU A 260 7.90 -14.44 14.07
C LEU A 260 9.00 -15.48 14.35
N PRO A 261 8.84 -16.38 15.34
CA PRO A 261 9.86 -17.36 15.68
C PRO A 261 9.82 -18.57 14.73
N TYR A 262 10.69 -18.62 13.73
CA TYR A 262 10.81 -19.76 12.82
C TYR A 262 11.12 -21.06 13.58
N ASN A 263 10.61 -22.21 13.10
CA ASN A 263 10.75 -23.53 13.72
C ASN A 263 10.28 -23.61 15.20
N SER A 264 9.33 -22.79 15.59
CA SER A 264 8.76 -22.78 16.93
C SER A 264 7.46 -23.61 17.01
N SER A 265 6.94 -23.79 18.23
CA SER A 265 5.60 -24.36 18.40
C SER A 265 4.51 -23.41 17.88
N TYR A 266 3.37 -23.99 17.46
CA TYR A 266 2.19 -23.20 17.07
C TYR A 266 1.85 -22.10 18.08
N LYS A 267 1.85 -22.41 19.39
CA LYS A 267 1.53 -21.44 20.44
C LYS A 267 2.51 -20.27 20.52
N GLN A 268 3.79 -20.51 20.27
CA GLN A 268 4.79 -19.44 20.20
C GLN A 268 4.62 -18.58 18.95
N MET A 269 4.35 -19.22 17.81
CA MET A 269 4.08 -18.54 16.54
C MET A 269 2.82 -17.67 16.65
N ALA A 270 1.70 -18.23 17.11
CA ALA A 270 0.44 -17.51 17.28
C ALA A 270 0.58 -16.31 18.24
N ALA A 271 1.24 -16.52 19.40
CA ALA A 271 1.49 -15.43 20.34
C ALA A 271 2.38 -14.31 19.74
N ALA A 272 3.26 -14.63 18.80
CA ALA A 272 4.08 -13.63 18.10
C ALA A 272 3.25 -12.86 17.06
N GLY A 273 2.46 -13.57 16.23
CA GLY A 273 1.54 -12.95 15.26
C GLY A 273 0.53 -12.02 15.93
N GLU A 274 -0.12 -12.46 17.00
CA GLU A 274 -1.04 -11.63 17.78
C GLU A 274 -0.37 -10.34 18.32
N ARG A 275 0.86 -10.45 18.83
CA ARG A 275 1.61 -9.25 19.27
C ARG A 275 1.91 -8.29 18.11
N GLN A 276 2.26 -8.81 16.94
CA GLN A 276 2.49 -8.00 15.75
C GLN A 276 1.22 -7.26 15.33
N MET A 277 0.07 -7.95 15.29
CA MET A 277 -1.23 -7.36 14.98
C MET A 277 -1.61 -6.23 15.94
N HIS A 278 -1.53 -6.47 17.26
CA HIS A 278 -1.77 -5.41 18.27
C HIS A 278 -0.85 -4.21 18.07
N ALA A 279 0.44 -4.46 17.78
CA ALA A 279 1.41 -3.39 17.55
C ALA A 279 1.09 -2.60 16.28
N LEU A 280 0.63 -3.25 15.21
CA LEU A 280 0.20 -2.58 13.97
C LEU A 280 -1.01 -1.68 14.21
N ILE A 281 -2.06 -2.18 14.87
CA ILE A 281 -3.27 -1.42 15.18
C ILE A 281 -2.92 -0.21 16.06
N ALA A 282 -2.19 -0.43 17.15
CA ALA A 282 -1.80 0.64 18.07
C ALA A 282 -0.96 1.72 17.36
N TYR A 283 -0.02 1.31 16.50
CA TYR A 283 0.83 2.26 15.79
C TYR A 283 0.07 3.05 14.72
N ALA A 284 -0.89 2.42 14.03
CA ALA A 284 -1.79 3.10 13.11
C ALA A 284 -2.61 4.20 13.84
N HIS A 285 -3.18 3.88 15.01
CA HIS A 285 -3.91 4.84 15.84
C HIS A 285 -3.02 5.99 16.35
N ASP A 286 -1.79 5.70 16.76
CA ASP A 286 -0.81 6.71 17.17
C ASP A 286 -0.47 7.71 16.04
N ARG A 287 -0.79 7.35 14.79
CA ARG A 287 -0.61 8.18 13.59
C ARG A 287 -1.92 8.71 13.01
N GLY A 288 -3.05 8.46 13.68
CA GLY A 288 -4.37 8.96 13.28
C GLY A 288 -5.04 8.15 12.17
N LEU A 289 -4.53 6.97 11.82
CA LEU A 289 -5.17 6.05 10.89
C LEU A 289 -6.18 5.17 11.63
N GLU A 290 -7.30 4.88 11.00
CA GLU A 290 -8.20 3.78 11.40
C GLU A 290 -7.51 2.45 11.09
N ALA A 291 -7.86 1.40 11.83
CA ALA A 291 -7.40 0.04 11.58
C ALA A 291 -8.58 -0.88 11.27
N ALA A 292 -8.58 -1.49 10.08
CA ALA A 292 -9.52 -2.53 9.71
C ALA A 292 -8.82 -3.90 9.75
N VAL A 293 -9.42 -4.89 10.41
CA VAL A 293 -8.84 -6.23 10.60
C VAL A 293 -9.72 -7.26 9.92
N SER A 294 -9.14 -8.18 9.15
CA SER A 294 -9.88 -9.27 8.50
C SER A 294 -10.25 -10.37 9.49
N ALA A 295 -11.48 -10.90 9.37
CA ALA A 295 -11.92 -12.11 10.05
C ALA A 295 -12.18 -13.22 9.02
N PRO A 296 -11.43 -14.34 9.04
CA PRO A 296 -11.54 -15.42 8.06
C PRO A 296 -12.77 -16.30 8.32
N THR A 297 -13.97 -15.75 8.14
CA THR A 297 -15.25 -16.37 8.52
C THR A 297 -15.71 -17.54 7.65
N THR A 298 -15.03 -17.79 6.53
CA THR A 298 -15.30 -18.91 5.61
C THR A 298 -14.02 -19.67 5.22
N ASP A 299 -12.92 -19.39 5.91
CA ASP A 299 -11.61 -20.01 5.66
C ASP A 299 -10.98 -20.43 7.00
N PHE A 300 -10.96 -21.74 7.26
CA PHE A 300 -10.64 -22.28 8.57
C PHE A 300 -9.41 -23.15 8.55
N PRO A 301 -8.64 -23.22 9.65
CA PRO A 301 -7.59 -24.22 9.83
C PRO A 301 -8.11 -25.65 9.67
N PRO A 302 -7.31 -26.58 9.11
CA PRO A 302 -7.77 -27.94 8.73
C PRO A 302 -8.21 -28.80 9.91
N GLU A 303 -7.76 -28.53 11.13
CA GLU A 303 -8.19 -29.24 12.34
C GLU A 303 -9.69 -29.12 12.62
N PHE A 304 -10.37 -28.10 12.09
CA PHE A 304 -11.81 -27.90 12.25
C PHE A 304 -12.67 -28.66 11.22
N ALA A 305 -12.05 -29.43 10.29
CA ALA A 305 -12.76 -30.23 9.29
C ALA A 305 -13.89 -31.12 9.86
N PRO A 306 -13.74 -31.76 11.04
CA PRO A 306 -14.83 -32.55 11.61
C PRO A 306 -16.13 -31.78 11.91
N LEU A 307 -16.05 -30.44 11.98
CA LEU A 307 -17.19 -29.57 12.29
C LEU A 307 -17.87 -28.96 11.04
N LEU A 308 -17.27 -29.12 9.85
CA LEU A 308 -17.77 -28.57 8.59
C LEU A 308 -18.17 -29.71 7.64
N LYS A 309 -19.39 -29.66 7.12
CA LYS A 309 -19.87 -30.64 6.14
C LYS A 309 -19.58 -30.22 4.73
N GLY A 310 -19.08 -31.16 3.90
CA GLY A 310 -18.84 -30.90 2.48
C GLY A 310 -17.72 -29.91 2.24
N GLU A 311 -16.77 -29.80 3.18
CA GLU A 311 -15.62 -28.94 3.06
C GLU A 311 -14.74 -29.31 1.86
N VAL A 312 -14.06 -28.31 1.33
CA VAL A 312 -13.00 -28.48 0.34
C VAL A 312 -11.69 -27.95 0.90
N LYS A 313 -10.58 -28.60 0.55
CA LYS A 313 -9.24 -28.12 0.89
C LYS A 313 -8.87 -26.96 -0.02
N SER A 314 -8.36 -25.92 0.57
CA SER A 314 -7.72 -24.80 -0.13
C SER A 314 -6.23 -25.09 -0.32
N GLY A 315 -5.66 -24.55 -1.39
CA GLY A 315 -4.21 -24.59 -1.63
C GLY A 315 -3.36 -23.98 -0.51
N GLN A 316 -3.99 -23.20 0.38
CA GLN A 316 -3.36 -22.55 1.54
C GLN A 316 -3.44 -23.39 2.84
N LEU A 317 -3.59 -24.68 2.72
CA LEU A 317 -3.68 -25.57 3.87
C LEU A 317 -4.85 -25.27 4.82
N THR A 318 -5.92 -24.69 4.30
CA THR A 318 -7.17 -24.42 5.00
C THR A 318 -8.31 -25.26 4.44
N ILE A 319 -9.46 -25.21 5.10
CA ILE A 319 -10.73 -25.76 4.63
C ILE A 319 -11.74 -24.65 4.43
N ARG A 320 -12.62 -24.82 3.43
CA ARG A 320 -13.68 -23.86 3.06
C ARG A 320 -14.99 -24.59 2.82
N PRO A 321 -16.15 -23.88 2.83
CA PRO A 321 -17.39 -24.44 2.36
C PRO A 321 -17.26 -24.95 0.92
N GLY A 322 -17.65 -26.21 0.69
CA GLY A 322 -17.64 -26.82 -0.65
C GLY A 322 -18.92 -26.53 -1.43
N PRO A 323 -19.01 -27.03 -2.69
CA PRO A 323 -20.14 -26.78 -3.58
C PRO A 323 -21.50 -27.16 -2.96
N ASP A 324 -21.54 -28.22 -2.16
CA ASP A 324 -22.73 -28.79 -1.56
C ASP A 324 -22.95 -28.41 -0.09
N THR A 325 -22.08 -27.58 0.49
CA THR A 325 -22.25 -27.09 1.87
C THR A 325 -23.53 -26.24 1.93
N PRO A 326 -24.54 -26.59 2.74
CA PRO A 326 -25.74 -25.80 2.85
C PRO A 326 -25.47 -24.39 3.39
N VAL A 327 -26.16 -23.38 2.86
CA VAL A 327 -26.06 -21.99 3.35
C VAL A 327 -26.50 -21.86 4.82
N ASP A 328 -27.32 -22.81 5.28
CA ASP A 328 -27.84 -22.91 6.65
C ASP A 328 -27.14 -24.00 7.47
N ASP A 329 -25.97 -24.47 7.02
CA ASP A 329 -25.19 -25.48 7.76
C ASP A 329 -24.86 -24.96 9.19
N PRO A 330 -25.26 -25.70 10.24
CA PRO A 330 -25.06 -25.27 11.60
C PRO A 330 -23.59 -25.30 12.02
N GLY A 331 -22.77 -26.18 11.45
CA GLY A 331 -21.34 -26.26 11.70
C GLY A 331 -20.61 -25.04 11.16
N LEU A 332 -20.86 -24.68 9.89
CA LEU A 332 -20.32 -23.47 9.29
C LEU A 332 -20.72 -22.21 10.09
N PHE A 333 -22.01 -22.09 10.43
CA PHE A 333 -22.48 -20.95 11.21
C PHE A 333 -21.81 -20.85 12.58
N ALA A 334 -21.62 -21.97 13.25
CA ALA A 334 -20.97 -22.02 14.56
C ALA A 334 -19.47 -21.68 14.48
N LEU A 335 -18.77 -22.21 13.47
CA LEU A 335 -17.35 -21.90 13.24
C LEU A 335 -17.14 -20.43 12.91
N SER A 336 -17.93 -19.87 11.99
CA SER A 336 -17.84 -18.45 11.61
C SER A 336 -18.18 -17.53 12.80
N THR A 337 -19.19 -17.92 13.60
CA THR A 337 -19.50 -17.20 14.84
C THR A 337 -18.32 -17.24 15.82
N ALA A 338 -17.70 -18.40 15.99
CA ALA A 338 -16.57 -18.57 16.91
C ALA A 338 -15.35 -17.74 16.49
N VAL A 339 -14.95 -17.82 15.22
CA VAL A 339 -13.79 -17.05 14.72
C VAL A 339 -14.05 -15.56 14.74
N LEU A 340 -15.27 -15.11 14.38
CA LEU A 340 -15.62 -13.69 14.41
C LEU A 340 -15.58 -13.13 15.84
N ARG A 341 -16.18 -13.86 16.81
CA ARG A 341 -16.11 -13.48 18.22
C ARG A 341 -14.68 -13.51 18.76
N ALA A 342 -13.89 -14.49 18.36
CA ALA A 342 -12.48 -14.56 18.72
C ALA A 342 -11.70 -13.35 18.17
N THR A 343 -11.91 -12.95 16.92
CA THR A 343 -11.30 -11.76 16.30
C THR A 343 -11.68 -10.50 17.06
N VAL A 344 -12.99 -10.28 17.31
CA VAL A 344 -13.49 -9.08 18.02
C VAL A 344 -12.99 -9.01 19.47
N ASN A 345 -12.88 -10.14 20.16
CA ASN A 345 -12.34 -10.19 21.51
C ASN A 345 -10.83 -10.06 21.57
N LYS A 346 -10.13 -10.56 20.55
CA LYS A 346 -8.67 -10.45 20.48
C LYS A 346 -8.23 -9.04 20.11
N TYR A 347 -8.93 -8.39 19.17
CA TYR A 347 -8.62 -7.05 18.65
C TYR A 347 -9.76 -6.06 18.90
N PRO A 348 -10.13 -5.79 20.15
CA PRO A 348 -11.23 -4.87 20.47
C PRO A 348 -10.91 -3.42 20.10
N GLU A 349 -9.64 -3.09 19.92
CA GLU A 349 -9.16 -1.79 19.45
C GLU A 349 -9.35 -1.56 17.96
N ALA A 350 -9.61 -2.59 17.15
CA ALA A 350 -9.91 -2.42 15.73
C ALA A 350 -11.15 -1.54 15.52
N ASP A 351 -11.13 -0.68 14.50
CA ASP A 351 -12.26 0.19 14.17
C ASP A 351 -13.32 -0.54 13.35
N ILE A 352 -12.88 -1.48 12.51
CA ILE A 352 -13.71 -2.20 11.53
C ILE A 352 -13.21 -3.65 11.44
N VAL A 353 -14.15 -4.58 11.30
CA VAL A 353 -13.84 -5.97 10.91
C VAL A 353 -14.26 -6.20 9.47
N ASN A 354 -13.31 -6.61 8.66
CA ASN A 354 -13.52 -6.98 7.27
C ASN A 354 -14.00 -8.45 7.19
N VAL A 355 -15.09 -8.68 6.49
CA VAL A 355 -15.66 -10.00 6.20
C VAL A 355 -15.95 -10.13 4.71
N GLY A 356 -15.74 -11.32 4.15
CA GLY A 356 -16.00 -11.56 2.73
C GLY A 356 -15.74 -13.01 2.36
N MET A 357 -16.08 -13.35 1.11
CA MET A 357 -15.70 -14.63 0.55
C MET A 357 -14.23 -14.63 0.16
N PRO A 358 -13.52 -15.76 0.37
CA PRO A 358 -12.24 -15.98 -0.28
C PRO A 358 -12.37 -15.92 -1.80
N GLU A 359 -11.31 -15.54 -2.49
CA GLU A 359 -11.27 -15.44 -3.96
C GLU A 359 -11.62 -16.75 -4.68
N GLU A 360 -11.32 -17.88 -4.08
CA GLU A 360 -11.67 -19.20 -4.62
C GLU A 360 -13.14 -19.53 -4.35
N THR A 361 -13.92 -19.53 -5.39
CA THR A 361 -15.38 -19.62 -5.35
C THR A 361 -15.83 -21.04 -5.58
N GLN A 362 -15.87 -21.84 -4.54
CA GLN A 362 -16.30 -23.23 -4.63
C GLN A 362 -17.72 -23.48 -4.11
N TRP A 363 -18.32 -22.48 -3.48
CA TRP A 363 -19.63 -22.59 -2.82
C TRP A 363 -20.79 -22.33 -3.80
N LEU A 364 -20.98 -23.19 -4.80
CA LEU A 364 -21.84 -22.94 -5.96
C LEU A 364 -23.21 -23.61 -5.89
N GLY A 365 -23.36 -24.74 -5.20
CA GLY A 365 -24.52 -25.63 -5.35
C GLY A 365 -25.85 -25.06 -4.84
N ASN A 366 -25.81 -24.08 -3.96
CA ASN A 366 -26.97 -23.55 -3.25
C ASN A 366 -27.43 -22.16 -3.73
N TYR A 367 -26.91 -21.63 -4.83
CA TYR A 367 -27.18 -20.26 -5.25
C TYR A 367 -28.65 -19.95 -5.51
N GLN A 368 -29.42 -20.86 -6.08
CA GLN A 368 -30.84 -20.67 -6.31
C GLN A 368 -31.62 -20.54 -5.00
N ARG A 369 -31.37 -21.46 -4.06
CA ARG A 369 -31.99 -21.42 -2.72
C ARG A 369 -31.61 -20.17 -1.95
N ALA A 370 -30.34 -19.76 -2.04
CA ALA A 370 -29.86 -18.53 -1.45
C ALA A 370 -30.56 -17.30 -2.03
N TRP A 371 -30.68 -17.22 -3.35
CA TRP A 371 -31.43 -16.17 -4.03
C TRP A 371 -32.89 -16.11 -3.61
N ASP A 372 -33.60 -17.26 -3.63
CA ASP A 372 -35.01 -17.34 -3.25
C ASP A 372 -35.22 -16.88 -1.79
N SER A 373 -34.30 -17.22 -0.91
CA SER A 373 -34.32 -16.75 0.49
C SER A 373 -34.13 -15.22 0.61
N LEU A 374 -33.20 -14.64 -0.14
CA LEU A 374 -33.00 -13.20 -0.18
C LEU A 374 -34.22 -12.50 -0.84
N ASP A 375 -34.76 -13.06 -1.90
CA ASP A 375 -35.95 -12.49 -2.57
C ASP A 375 -37.18 -12.51 -1.66
N ALA A 376 -37.43 -13.62 -1.00
CA ALA A 376 -38.56 -13.72 -0.04
C ALA A 376 -38.45 -12.69 1.09
N LYS A 377 -37.21 -12.34 1.51
CA LYS A 377 -36.96 -11.38 2.60
C LYS A 377 -36.95 -9.93 2.13
N TYR A 378 -36.39 -9.66 0.96
CA TYR A 378 -36.05 -8.30 0.52
C TYR A 378 -36.71 -7.88 -0.79
N GLY A 379 -37.35 -8.80 -1.54
CA GLY A 379 -37.98 -8.52 -2.84
C GLY A 379 -36.95 -8.15 -3.92
N ILE A 380 -35.78 -8.79 -3.91
CA ILE A 380 -34.66 -8.43 -4.78
C ILE A 380 -34.93 -8.64 -6.26
N ASN A 381 -35.85 -9.56 -6.64
CA ASN A 381 -36.27 -9.74 -8.03
C ASN A 381 -36.94 -8.50 -8.64
N GLN A 382 -37.46 -7.58 -7.81
CA GLN A 382 -38.00 -6.30 -8.27
C GLN A 382 -36.88 -5.31 -8.68
N ILE A 383 -35.65 -5.51 -8.17
CA ILE A 383 -34.49 -4.69 -8.50
C ILE A 383 -33.77 -5.32 -9.70
N ARG A 384 -33.45 -6.61 -9.60
CA ARG A 384 -32.75 -7.37 -10.63
C ARG A 384 -33.14 -8.86 -10.50
N SER A 385 -33.48 -9.54 -11.59
CA SER A 385 -33.80 -10.94 -11.55
C SER A 385 -32.54 -11.81 -11.55
N LEU A 386 -32.62 -13.02 -10.98
CA LEU A 386 -31.53 -13.97 -10.99
C LEU A 386 -30.99 -14.28 -12.39
N PRO A 387 -31.85 -14.58 -13.43
CA PRO A 387 -31.33 -14.77 -14.77
C PRO A 387 -30.50 -13.60 -15.30
N ASN A 388 -30.92 -12.34 -15.03
CA ASN A 388 -30.20 -11.17 -15.48
C ASN A 388 -28.87 -10.98 -14.76
N VAL A 389 -28.74 -11.36 -13.47
CA VAL A 389 -27.49 -11.38 -12.72
C VAL A 389 -26.53 -12.39 -13.34
N LEU A 390 -26.99 -13.62 -13.57
CA LEU A 390 -26.14 -14.69 -14.10
C LEU A 390 -25.70 -14.43 -15.54
N GLU A 391 -26.61 -13.94 -16.40
CA GLU A 391 -26.28 -13.54 -17.78
C GLU A 391 -25.23 -12.42 -17.81
N ALA A 392 -25.39 -11.38 -16.98
CA ALA A 392 -24.41 -10.30 -16.91
C ALA A 392 -23.05 -10.79 -16.44
N ALA A 393 -23.01 -11.68 -15.44
CA ALA A 393 -21.77 -12.24 -14.92
C ALA A 393 -21.03 -13.12 -15.95
N GLU A 394 -21.77 -13.90 -16.73
CA GLU A 394 -21.20 -14.73 -17.80
C GLU A 394 -20.62 -13.89 -18.94
N HIS A 395 -21.23 -12.73 -19.22
CA HIS A 395 -20.89 -11.88 -20.35
C HIS A 395 -20.15 -10.58 -19.91
N ARG A 396 -19.48 -10.56 -18.75
CA ARG A 396 -18.69 -9.39 -18.30
C ARG A 396 -17.72 -8.93 -19.37
N LYS A 397 -17.90 -7.72 -19.88
CA LYS A 397 -17.03 -7.15 -20.91
C LYS A 397 -15.66 -6.84 -20.32
N GLY A 398 -14.60 -7.21 -21.06
CA GLY A 398 -13.22 -6.84 -20.70
C GLY A 398 -12.68 -7.52 -19.44
N SER A 399 -13.46 -8.36 -18.75
CA SER A 399 -13.00 -9.03 -17.54
C SER A 399 -11.83 -9.98 -17.83
N MET A 400 -10.75 -9.80 -17.09
CA MET A 400 -9.56 -10.65 -17.13
C MET A 400 -9.49 -11.58 -15.93
N ARG A 401 -9.91 -11.09 -14.76
CA ARG A 401 -9.96 -11.86 -13.51
C ARG A 401 -11.08 -12.92 -13.57
N TRP A 402 -12.24 -12.54 -14.07
CA TRP A 402 -13.47 -13.36 -14.07
C TRP A 402 -14.10 -13.53 -15.46
N PRO A 403 -13.42 -14.15 -16.44
CA PRO A 403 -13.97 -14.29 -17.80
C PRO A 403 -15.00 -15.43 -17.88
N GLY A 404 -16.11 -15.20 -18.61
CA GLY A 404 -17.07 -16.22 -19.00
C GLY A 404 -17.58 -17.07 -17.83
N LYS A 405 -17.41 -18.39 -17.91
CA LYS A 405 -17.84 -19.34 -16.86
C LYS A 405 -17.30 -19.00 -15.47
N ARG A 406 -16.08 -18.50 -15.36
CA ARG A 406 -15.49 -18.11 -14.06
C ARG A 406 -16.25 -16.95 -13.43
N GLY A 407 -16.69 -15.97 -14.22
CA GLY A 407 -17.55 -14.87 -13.75
C GLY A 407 -18.92 -15.35 -13.28
N LEU A 408 -19.51 -16.27 -14.03
CA LEU A 408 -20.77 -16.91 -13.66
C LEU A 408 -20.64 -17.69 -12.33
N ASP A 409 -19.57 -18.47 -12.17
CA ASP A 409 -19.32 -19.23 -10.95
C ASP A 409 -19.06 -18.28 -9.75
N GLN A 410 -18.33 -17.17 -9.95
CA GLN A 410 -18.14 -16.12 -8.96
C GLN A 410 -19.49 -15.53 -8.50
N ALA A 411 -20.33 -15.11 -9.42
CA ALA A 411 -21.63 -14.52 -9.09
C ALA A 411 -22.54 -15.52 -8.31
N LYS A 412 -22.52 -16.79 -8.67
CA LYS A 412 -23.24 -17.85 -7.92
C LYS A 412 -22.73 -17.98 -6.49
N ALA A 413 -21.40 -18.04 -6.30
CA ALA A 413 -20.81 -18.14 -4.99
C ALA A 413 -21.10 -16.90 -4.14
N ASP A 414 -21.03 -15.72 -4.72
CA ASP A 414 -21.31 -14.46 -4.02
C ASP A 414 -22.79 -14.31 -3.63
N ILE A 415 -23.71 -14.85 -4.42
CA ILE A 415 -25.13 -14.96 -4.02
C ILE A 415 -25.27 -15.81 -2.74
N VAL A 416 -24.57 -16.95 -2.68
CA VAL A 416 -24.58 -17.81 -1.50
C VAL A 416 -23.93 -17.12 -0.31
N ALA A 417 -22.78 -16.49 -0.53
CA ALA A 417 -22.08 -15.73 0.49
C ALA A 417 -22.94 -14.59 1.05
N LEU A 418 -23.58 -13.82 0.19
CA LEU A 418 -24.43 -12.70 0.61
C LEU A 418 -25.61 -13.17 1.48
N ALA A 419 -26.26 -14.27 1.10
CA ALA A 419 -27.33 -14.88 1.90
C ALA A 419 -26.81 -15.41 3.24
N TYR A 420 -25.61 -15.98 3.24
CA TYR A 420 -24.95 -16.47 4.45
C TYR A 420 -24.59 -15.33 5.41
N TYR A 421 -23.95 -14.27 4.90
CA TYR A 421 -23.57 -13.11 5.72
C TYR A 421 -24.78 -12.32 6.20
N ASP A 422 -25.86 -12.21 5.41
CA ASP A 422 -27.12 -11.63 5.88
C ASP A 422 -27.65 -12.38 7.11
N ARG A 423 -27.58 -13.71 7.11
CA ARG A 423 -28.00 -14.53 8.25
C ARG A 423 -27.03 -14.41 9.43
N LEU A 424 -25.72 -14.51 9.20
CA LEU A 424 -24.70 -14.51 10.24
C LEU A 424 -24.71 -13.17 10.99
N LEU A 425 -24.63 -12.08 10.24
CA LEU A 425 -24.34 -10.77 10.80
C LEU A 425 -25.60 -10.01 11.28
N ARG A 426 -26.80 -10.51 10.94
CA ARG A 426 -28.05 -10.07 11.54
C ARG A 426 -28.46 -10.89 12.78
N ASN A 427 -27.67 -11.87 13.17
CA ASN A 427 -27.89 -12.58 14.41
C ASN A 427 -27.66 -11.62 15.60
N PRO A 428 -28.68 -11.28 16.40
CA PRO A 428 -28.54 -10.33 17.50
C PRO A 428 -27.60 -10.81 18.60
N ASP A 429 -27.37 -12.12 18.67
CA ASP A 429 -26.47 -12.71 19.66
C ASP A 429 -25.04 -12.85 19.16
N LEU A 430 -24.73 -12.50 17.89
CA LEU A 430 -23.42 -12.69 17.29
C LEU A 430 -22.29 -12.05 18.12
N LEU A 431 -22.44 -10.78 18.45
CA LEU A 431 -21.44 -10.01 19.22
C LEU A 431 -21.84 -9.82 20.68
N LYS A 432 -22.96 -10.40 21.12
CA LYS A 432 -23.35 -10.36 22.51
C LYS A 432 -22.25 -10.97 23.39
N ASP A 433 -21.96 -10.34 24.50
CA ASP A 433 -20.91 -10.74 25.45
C ASP A 433 -19.47 -10.69 24.86
N THR A 434 -19.26 -10.04 23.71
CA THR A 434 -17.92 -9.68 23.23
C THR A 434 -17.47 -8.34 23.81
N LEU A 435 -16.15 -8.04 23.68
CA LEU A 435 -15.59 -6.76 24.13
C LEU A 435 -16.09 -5.57 23.28
N ARG A 436 -16.57 -5.81 22.06
CA ARG A 436 -17.07 -4.79 21.13
C ARG A 436 -18.38 -5.22 20.46
N PRO A 437 -19.50 -5.19 21.19
CA PRO A 437 -20.81 -5.51 20.60
C PRO A 437 -21.25 -4.50 19.52
N ASP A 438 -20.61 -3.34 19.47
CA ASP A 438 -20.79 -2.24 18.50
C ASP A 438 -19.85 -2.27 17.31
N MET A 439 -19.08 -3.36 17.13
CA MET A 439 -18.09 -3.49 16.05
C MET A 439 -18.72 -3.22 14.67
N LYS A 440 -18.07 -2.40 13.87
CA LYS A 440 -18.45 -2.12 12.49
C LYS A 440 -17.92 -3.19 11.55
N PHE A 441 -18.62 -3.38 10.44
CA PHE A 441 -18.23 -4.37 9.43
C PHE A 441 -18.05 -3.73 8.05
N LEU A 442 -17.06 -4.26 7.33
CA LEU A 442 -16.80 -4.03 5.92
C LEU A 442 -17.08 -5.34 5.16
N TYR A 443 -17.98 -5.31 4.18
CA TYR A 443 -18.22 -6.44 3.29
C TYR A 443 -17.31 -6.33 2.07
N ALA A 444 -16.40 -7.30 1.93
CA ALA A 444 -15.39 -7.27 0.90
C ALA A 444 -15.78 -8.05 -0.36
N GLU A 445 -15.40 -7.51 -1.49
CA GLU A 445 -15.32 -8.10 -2.82
C GLU A 445 -16.61 -8.75 -3.34
N PRO A 446 -17.82 -8.16 -3.15
CA PRO A 446 -19.02 -8.69 -3.79
C PRO A 446 -18.90 -8.60 -5.32
N ALA A 447 -19.49 -9.59 -6.01
CA ALA A 447 -19.63 -9.53 -7.47
C ALA A 447 -20.37 -8.26 -7.90
N GLU A 448 -19.88 -7.58 -8.94
CA GLU A 448 -20.41 -6.30 -9.40
C GLU A 448 -21.90 -6.35 -9.78
N GLU A 449 -22.39 -7.50 -10.21
CA GLU A 449 -23.80 -7.71 -10.55
C GLU A 449 -24.74 -7.64 -9.34
N LEU A 450 -24.19 -7.78 -8.13
CA LEU A 450 -24.95 -7.73 -6.88
C LEU A 450 -25.01 -6.31 -6.28
N PHE A 451 -24.24 -5.35 -6.78
CA PHE A 451 -24.21 -3.98 -6.26
C PHE A 451 -25.59 -3.34 -6.06
N PRO A 452 -26.56 -3.46 -7.01
CA PRO A 452 -27.89 -2.88 -6.83
C PRO A 452 -28.66 -3.42 -5.63
N LEU A 453 -28.32 -4.63 -5.17
CA LEU A 453 -29.03 -5.35 -4.12
C LEU A 453 -28.50 -5.00 -2.72
N LEU A 454 -27.25 -4.58 -2.63
CA LEU A 454 -26.54 -4.42 -1.35
C LEU A 454 -27.23 -3.44 -0.42
N GLY A 455 -27.81 -2.35 -0.96
CA GLY A 455 -28.56 -1.36 -0.17
C GLY A 455 -29.81 -1.90 0.53
N LYS A 456 -30.34 -3.04 0.07
CA LYS A 456 -31.48 -3.72 0.72
C LYS A 456 -31.03 -4.79 1.71
N ILE A 457 -29.92 -5.45 1.41
CA ILE A 457 -29.48 -6.65 2.13
C ILE A 457 -28.56 -6.29 3.29
N LEU A 458 -27.56 -5.42 3.07
CA LEU A 458 -26.60 -5.10 4.11
C LEU A 458 -27.21 -4.21 5.20
N PRO A 459 -26.86 -4.40 6.47
CA PRO A 459 -27.30 -3.54 7.56
C PRO A 459 -26.82 -2.09 7.40
N ALA A 460 -27.56 -1.14 7.99
CA ALA A 460 -27.14 0.25 8.05
C ALA A 460 -25.82 0.39 8.82
N GLY A 461 -24.94 1.28 8.33
CA GLY A 461 -23.61 1.51 8.93
C GLY A 461 -22.50 0.58 8.47
N TRP A 462 -22.82 -0.34 7.56
CA TRP A 462 -21.83 -1.17 6.88
C TRP A 462 -21.16 -0.42 5.73
N GLU A 463 -19.95 -0.86 5.40
CA GLU A 463 -19.20 -0.41 4.24
C GLU A 463 -19.03 -1.57 3.24
N VAL A 464 -18.76 -1.24 1.99
CA VAL A 464 -18.41 -2.22 0.94
C VAL A 464 -17.05 -1.87 0.39
N SER A 465 -16.17 -2.87 0.25
CA SER A 465 -14.94 -2.77 -0.54
C SER A 465 -15.08 -3.66 -1.77
N ALA A 466 -14.94 -3.08 -2.95
CA ALA A 466 -15.16 -3.78 -4.21
C ALA A 466 -13.86 -3.89 -5.01
N MET A 467 -13.59 -5.10 -5.54
CA MET A 467 -12.46 -5.36 -6.44
C MET A 467 -12.97 -6.10 -7.70
N PRO A 468 -13.68 -5.39 -8.60
CA PRO A 468 -14.23 -6.03 -9.80
C PRO A 468 -13.15 -6.54 -10.77
N GLU A 469 -11.94 -5.97 -10.72
CA GLU A 469 -10.76 -6.40 -11.45
C GLU A 469 -9.48 -6.11 -10.67
N ASN A 470 -8.44 -6.94 -10.87
CA ASN A 470 -7.11 -6.63 -10.35
C ASN A 470 -6.49 -5.43 -11.09
N GLN A 471 -6.76 -5.32 -12.39
CA GLN A 471 -6.20 -4.29 -13.28
C GLN A 471 -7.27 -3.26 -13.63
N PRO A 472 -7.13 -2.01 -13.17
CA PRO A 472 -8.13 -0.95 -13.43
C PRO A 472 -8.43 -0.72 -14.92
N GLU A 473 -7.45 -0.89 -15.80
CA GLU A 473 -7.61 -0.74 -17.26
C GLU A 473 -8.62 -1.73 -17.86
N HIS A 474 -8.77 -2.90 -17.27
CA HIS A 474 -9.75 -3.89 -17.72
C HIS A 474 -11.15 -3.64 -17.15
N PHE A 475 -11.24 -2.84 -16.09
CA PHE A 475 -12.51 -2.45 -15.48
C PHE A 475 -13.12 -1.21 -16.14
N LEU A 476 -12.31 -0.21 -16.47
CA LEU A 476 -12.78 1.09 -17.00
C LEU A 476 -13.76 1.00 -18.18
N PRO A 477 -13.66 0.03 -19.12
CA PRO A 477 -14.65 -0.13 -20.21
C PRO A 477 -16.08 -0.43 -19.75
N ARG A 478 -16.29 -0.76 -18.46
CA ARG A 478 -17.60 -1.02 -17.85
C ARG A 478 -17.80 -0.25 -16.54
N ALA A 479 -17.12 0.89 -16.38
CA ALA A 479 -17.17 1.70 -15.16
C ALA A 479 -18.59 2.20 -14.83
N GLU A 480 -19.53 2.16 -15.77
CA GLU A 480 -20.95 2.45 -15.53
C GLU A 480 -21.58 1.54 -14.44
N VAL A 481 -21.02 0.37 -14.20
CA VAL A 481 -21.49 -0.52 -13.13
C VAL A 481 -21.34 0.11 -11.74
N LEU A 482 -20.41 1.03 -11.55
CA LEU A 482 -20.22 1.76 -10.30
C LEU A 482 -21.44 2.59 -9.88
N GLU A 483 -22.29 3.02 -10.83
CA GLU A 483 -23.54 3.74 -10.53
C GLU A 483 -24.57 2.87 -9.81
N THR A 484 -24.45 1.56 -9.97
CA THR A 484 -25.42 0.60 -9.44
C THR A 484 -25.27 0.36 -7.94
N LEU A 485 -24.12 0.68 -7.34
CA LEU A 485 -23.96 0.68 -5.89
C LEU A 485 -24.69 1.88 -5.28
N PRO A 486 -25.64 1.68 -4.35
CA PRO A 486 -26.38 2.78 -3.73
C PRO A 486 -25.50 3.54 -2.69
N THR A 487 -24.50 4.27 -3.15
CA THR A 487 -23.46 4.92 -2.30
C THR A 487 -24.03 5.90 -1.27
N ARG A 488 -25.25 6.41 -1.45
CA ARG A 488 -25.95 7.23 -0.45
C ARG A 488 -26.42 6.43 0.77
N GLN A 489 -26.54 5.11 0.64
CA GLN A 489 -27.00 4.19 1.69
C GLN A 489 -25.83 3.40 2.28
N ILE A 490 -24.90 3.00 1.44
CA ILE A 490 -23.75 2.17 1.80
C ILE A 490 -22.48 2.82 1.25
N PRO A 491 -21.57 3.27 2.12
CA PRO A 491 -20.25 3.73 1.68
C PRO A 491 -19.52 2.65 0.89
N GLY A 492 -19.07 3.00 -0.31
CA GLY A 492 -18.31 2.09 -1.18
C GLY A 492 -16.86 2.56 -1.33
N THR A 493 -15.92 1.63 -1.22
CA THR A 493 -14.51 1.83 -1.54
C THR A 493 -14.09 0.89 -2.66
N MET A 494 -13.16 1.34 -3.51
CA MET A 494 -12.58 0.54 -4.58
C MET A 494 -11.21 0.03 -4.17
N ASP A 495 -11.00 -1.29 -4.22
CA ASP A 495 -9.66 -1.86 -4.09
C ASP A 495 -8.93 -1.71 -5.42
N ILE A 496 -7.82 -0.97 -5.36
CA ILE A 496 -6.97 -0.65 -6.51
C ILE A 496 -5.66 -1.40 -6.34
N THR A 497 -5.38 -2.32 -7.24
CA THR A 497 -4.11 -3.04 -7.25
C THR A 497 -3.07 -2.24 -8.02
N LEU A 498 -2.02 -1.82 -7.34
CA LEU A 498 -0.87 -1.12 -7.93
C LEU A 498 0.13 -2.12 -8.51
N ASP A 499 0.34 -3.24 -7.83
CA ASP A 499 1.15 -4.38 -8.28
C ASP A 499 0.25 -5.56 -8.60
N ASP A 500 0.10 -5.85 -9.87
CA ASP A 500 -0.77 -6.91 -10.38
C ASP A 500 -0.01 -8.19 -10.71
N ASP A 501 -0.67 -9.33 -10.53
CA ASP A 501 -0.15 -10.68 -10.73
C ASP A 501 0.32 -10.93 -12.16
N VAL A 502 -0.42 -10.39 -13.15
CA VAL A 502 -0.13 -10.65 -14.57
C VAL A 502 1.10 -9.88 -15.03
N VAL A 503 1.26 -8.65 -14.54
CA VAL A 503 2.49 -7.88 -14.76
C VAL A 503 3.61 -8.42 -13.87
N GLY A 504 3.30 -8.79 -12.65
CA GLY A 504 4.16 -9.57 -11.74
C GLY A 504 5.34 -8.79 -11.19
N VAL A 505 6.51 -9.41 -11.30
CA VAL A 505 7.75 -9.02 -10.57
C VAL A 505 8.45 -7.75 -11.06
N VAL A 506 8.10 -7.27 -12.23
CA VAL A 506 8.68 -6.03 -12.80
C VAL A 506 7.95 -4.80 -12.27
N PRO A 507 8.61 -3.64 -12.23
CA PRO A 507 7.96 -2.41 -11.75
C PRO A 507 6.73 -2.07 -12.60
N GLN A 508 5.66 -1.64 -11.93
CA GLN A 508 4.37 -1.31 -12.55
C GLN A 508 4.06 0.17 -12.38
N HIS A 509 3.49 0.78 -13.42
CA HIS A 509 3.13 2.19 -13.40
C HIS A 509 1.90 2.42 -14.27
N ARG A 510 0.82 2.99 -13.70
CA ARG A 510 -0.43 3.24 -14.44
C ARG A 510 -1.20 4.47 -13.96
N PRO A 511 -0.54 5.61 -13.73
CA PRO A 511 -1.17 6.77 -13.11
C PRO A 511 -2.27 7.39 -13.97
N THR A 512 -2.19 7.31 -15.30
CA THR A 512 -3.22 7.83 -16.22
C THR A 512 -4.52 7.01 -16.10
N ILE A 513 -4.40 5.70 -15.98
CA ILE A 513 -5.54 4.80 -15.73
C ILE A 513 -6.17 5.08 -14.37
N LEU A 514 -5.34 5.26 -13.33
CA LEU A 514 -5.80 5.58 -11.99
C LEU A 514 -6.49 6.96 -11.94
N HIS A 515 -5.99 7.93 -12.68
CA HIS A 515 -6.64 9.24 -12.81
C HIS A 515 -8.08 9.10 -13.33
N THR A 516 -8.26 8.37 -14.43
CA THR A 516 -9.58 8.10 -14.99
C THR A 516 -10.48 7.37 -13.99
N LEU A 517 -9.95 6.34 -13.30
CA LEU A 517 -10.72 5.60 -12.29
C LEU A 517 -11.16 6.49 -11.13
N LEU A 518 -10.28 7.35 -10.60
CA LEU A 518 -10.64 8.26 -9.51
C LEU A 518 -11.71 9.26 -9.91
N GLN A 519 -11.68 9.77 -11.15
CA GLN A 519 -12.74 10.63 -11.68
C GLN A 519 -14.08 9.89 -11.75
N GLU A 520 -14.09 8.63 -12.20
CA GLU A 520 -15.28 7.78 -12.22
C GLU A 520 -15.84 7.53 -10.81
N LEU A 521 -14.98 7.22 -9.85
CA LEU A 521 -15.38 7.02 -8.44
C LEU A 521 -15.99 8.29 -7.84
N GLN A 522 -15.33 9.43 -8.05
CA GLN A 522 -15.82 10.72 -7.57
C GLN A 522 -17.18 11.09 -8.18
N HIS A 523 -17.29 10.96 -9.50
CA HIS A 523 -18.54 11.27 -10.24
C HIS A 523 -19.73 10.47 -9.72
N ARG A 524 -19.51 9.23 -9.32
CA ARG A 524 -20.54 8.29 -8.82
C ARG A 524 -20.69 8.27 -7.31
N GLY A 525 -20.01 9.15 -6.60
CA GLY A 525 -20.15 9.35 -5.16
C GLY A 525 -19.59 8.21 -4.31
N TRP A 526 -18.59 7.50 -4.81
CA TRP A 526 -17.84 6.52 -4.02
C TRP A 526 -17.05 7.21 -2.91
N THR A 527 -16.96 6.54 -1.77
CA THR A 527 -16.38 7.14 -0.55
C THR A 527 -14.86 7.18 -0.60
N GLY A 528 -14.22 6.31 -1.37
CA GLY A 528 -12.77 6.25 -1.46
C GLY A 528 -12.21 5.00 -2.11
N PHE A 529 -10.99 4.69 -1.73
CA PHE A 529 -10.23 3.56 -2.28
C PHE A 529 -9.32 2.91 -1.23
N THR A 530 -8.87 1.69 -1.56
CA THR A 530 -7.75 0.98 -0.93
C THR A 530 -6.66 0.79 -1.98
N ALA A 531 -5.47 1.31 -1.76
CA ALA A 531 -4.34 1.20 -2.70
C ALA A 531 -3.43 0.03 -2.29
N ARG A 532 -3.50 -1.09 -3.02
CA ARG A 532 -2.74 -2.33 -2.76
C ARG A 532 -1.41 -2.31 -3.49
N GLU A 533 -0.31 -2.58 -2.79
CA GLU A 533 1.01 -2.70 -3.36
C GLU A 533 1.85 -3.77 -2.62
N ARG A 534 2.91 -4.26 -3.26
CA ARG A 534 3.91 -5.18 -2.70
C ARG A 534 5.29 -4.56 -2.64
N PHE A 535 5.60 -3.68 -3.59
CA PHE A 535 6.87 -3.00 -3.72
C PHE A 535 6.72 -1.49 -3.47
N PRO A 536 6.59 -1.06 -2.19
CA PRO A 536 6.30 0.35 -1.88
C PRO A 536 7.23 1.33 -2.61
N GLY A 537 8.51 0.97 -2.77
CA GLY A 537 9.51 1.80 -3.43
C GLY A 537 9.19 2.15 -4.89
N ASP A 538 8.49 1.30 -5.62
CA ASP A 538 8.08 1.53 -6.99
C ASP A 538 6.89 2.52 -7.10
N HIS A 539 6.20 2.81 -5.97
CA HIS A 539 4.94 3.54 -5.99
C HIS A 539 4.99 4.95 -5.39
N ASP A 540 6.15 5.51 -5.10
CA ASP A 540 6.27 6.88 -4.59
C ASP A 540 5.45 7.89 -5.39
N ALA A 541 5.60 7.89 -6.72
CA ALA A 541 4.92 8.80 -7.63
C ALA A 541 3.39 8.55 -7.67
N VAL A 542 2.98 7.29 -7.67
CA VAL A 542 1.57 6.91 -7.69
C VAL A 542 0.90 7.24 -6.35
N LEU A 543 1.53 6.93 -5.22
CA LEU A 543 0.97 7.24 -3.90
C LEU A 543 0.94 8.75 -3.63
N ALA A 544 1.94 9.52 -4.11
CA ALA A 544 1.89 10.97 -4.08
C ALA A 544 0.70 11.50 -4.90
N TYR A 545 0.46 10.94 -6.10
CA TYR A 545 -0.69 11.29 -6.91
C TYR A 545 -2.01 10.95 -6.21
N LEU A 546 -2.19 9.72 -5.71
CA LEU A 546 -3.40 9.30 -4.98
C LEU A 546 -3.65 10.18 -3.74
N SER A 547 -2.58 10.51 -3.02
CA SER A 547 -2.64 11.45 -1.89
C SER A 547 -3.19 12.81 -2.32
N GLN A 548 -2.62 13.45 -3.35
CA GLN A 548 -3.04 14.78 -3.78
C GLN A 548 -4.43 14.79 -4.43
N ALA A 549 -4.73 13.83 -5.32
CA ALA A 549 -6.03 13.68 -5.96
C ALA A 549 -7.17 13.43 -4.95
N SER A 550 -6.86 12.90 -3.77
CA SER A 550 -7.83 12.74 -2.69
C SER A 550 -8.28 14.05 -2.04
N TRP A 551 -7.59 15.15 -2.28
CA TRP A 551 -7.87 16.48 -1.72
C TRP A 551 -8.13 17.53 -2.80
N ASP A 552 -7.66 17.32 -4.02
CA ASP A 552 -7.84 18.20 -5.16
C ASP A 552 -8.23 17.37 -6.39
N SER A 553 -9.48 17.48 -6.79
CA SER A 553 -10.03 16.79 -7.98
C SER A 553 -9.40 17.25 -9.31
N ASN A 554 -8.66 18.37 -9.32
CA ASN A 554 -7.96 18.86 -10.50
C ASN A 554 -6.50 18.37 -10.59
N ALA A 555 -6.01 17.64 -9.57
CA ALA A 555 -4.66 17.09 -9.58
C ALA A 555 -4.52 16.12 -10.76
N THR A 556 -3.47 16.28 -11.55
CA THR A 556 -3.12 15.36 -12.64
C THR A 556 -1.84 14.61 -12.32
N PRO A 557 -1.67 13.38 -12.81
CA PRO A 557 -0.45 12.60 -12.58
C PRO A 557 0.83 13.34 -12.98
N ASP A 558 0.83 13.96 -14.16
CA ASP A 558 2.01 14.66 -14.67
C ASP A 558 2.38 15.87 -13.80
N ALA A 559 1.38 16.68 -13.38
CA ALA A 559 1.65 17.83 -12.53
C ALA A 559 2.23 17.40 -11.16
N VAL A 560 1.69 16.32 -10.58
CA VAL A 560 2.18 15.77 -9.32
C VAL A 560 3.58 15.17 -9.48
N ASN A 561 3.84 14.46 -10.58
CA ASN A 561 5.15 13.89 -10.87
C ASN A 561 6.20 15.00 -11.09
N GLN A 562 5.87 16.04 -11.84
CA GLN A 562 6.75 17.19 -12.05
C GLN A 562 7.11 17.87 -10.73
N ASP A 563 6.12 18.12 -9.87
CA ASP A 563 6.33 18.69 -8.55
C ASP A 563 7.21 17.76 -7.65
N LEU A 564 6.88 16.49 -7.59
CA LEU A 564 7.61 15.50 -6.78
C LEU A 564 9.08 15.39 -7.23
N ILE A 565 9.28 15.13 -8.51
CA ILE A 565 10.62 14.92 -9.10
C ILE A 565 11.46 16.19 -8.98
N GLY A 566 10.85 17.36 -9.28
CA GLY A 566 11.53 18.64 -9.16
C GLY A 566 12.05 18.92 -7.75
N HIS A 567 11.33 18.51 -6.70
CA HIS A 567 11.75 18.62 -5.31
C HIS A 567 12.76 17.55 -4.90
N ILE A 568 12.73 16.35 -5.48
CA ILE A 568 13.67 15.27 -5.14
C ILE A 568 15.03 15.51 -5.79
N CYS A 569 15.04 15.68 -7.11
CA CYS A 569 16.28 15.64 -7.91
C CYS A 569 16.53 16.87 -8.79
N GLY A 570 15.70 17.91 -8.64
CA GLY A 570 15.87 19.19 -9.34
C GLY A 570 15.08 19.27 -10.64
N GLN A 571 14.85 20.50 -11.12
CA GLN A 571 14.01 20.77 -12.29
C GLN A 571 14.61 20.26 -13.61
N ALA A 572 15.95 20.18 -13.72
CA ALA A 572 16.62 19.81 -14.95
C ALA A 572 16.30 18.37 -15.39
N CYS A 573 16.15 17.46 -14.43
CA CYS A 573 15.89 16.04 -14.72
C CYS A 573 14.40 15.68 -14.85
N THR A 574 13.48 16.64 -14.61
CA THR A 574 12.06 16.36 -14.45
C THR A 574 11.43 15.79 -15.72
N ASP A 575 11.69 16.41 -16.87
CA ASP A 575 11.07 15.99 -18.16
C ASP A 575 11.53 14.57 -18.55
N ASP A 576 12.80 14.25 -18.36
CA ASP A 576 13.30 12.91 -18.66
C ASP A 576 12.76 11.84 -17.68
N MET A 577 12.57 12.16 -16.40
CA MET A 577 11.92 11.22 -15.46
C MET A 577 10.44 11.02 -15.79
N VAL A 578 9.69 12.09 -16.07
CA VAL A 578 8.28 11.96 -16.49
C VAL A 578 8.18 11.12 -17.78
N LYS A 579 9.10 11.32 -18.72
CA LYS A 579 9.18 10.49 -19.93
C LYS A 579 9.48 9.01 -19.59
N ALA A 580 10.37 8.75 -18.64
CA ALA A 580 10.64 7.37 -18.18
C ALA A 580 9.38 6.72 -17.61
N PHE A 581 8.58 7.45 -16.84
CA PHE A 581 7.32 6.96 -16.30
C PHE A 581 6.25 6.70 -17.37
N HIS A 582 6.14 7.54 -18.40
CA HIS A 582 5.22 7.30 -19.53
C HIS A 582 5.61 6.04 -20.32
N GLU A 583 6.90 5.82 -20.58
CA GLU A 583 7.36 4.59 -21.24
C GLU A 583 7.16 3.35 -20.36
N LEU A 584 7.34 3.48 -19.04
CA LEU A 584 7.06 2.41 -18.08
C LEU A 584 5.56 2.10 -18.02
N GLU A 585 4.68 3.12 -18.00
CA GLU A 585 3.23 2.94 -18.09
C GLU A 585 2.87 2.19 -19.39
N SER A 586 3.46 2.59 -20.52
CA SER A 586 3.26 1.90 -21.81
C SER A 586 3.67 0.44 -21.75
N ALA A 587 4.80 0.12 -21.09
CA ALA A 587 5.25 -1.26 -20.90
C ALA A 587 4.28 -2.03 -19.98
N THR A 588 3.85 -1.43 -18.88
CA THR A 588 2.88 -2.03 -17.93
C THR A 588 1.58 -2.41 -18.64
N LEU A 589 1.02 -1.49 -19.43
CA LEU A 589 -0.24 -1.73 -20.15
C LEU A 589 -0.06 -2.76 -21.28
N ASN A 590 1.12 -2.80 -21.93
CA ASN A 590 1.42 -3.80 -22.95
C ASN A 590 1.50 -5.21 -22.33
N VAL A 591 2.21 -5.35 -21.20
CA VAL A 591 2.27 -6.62 -20.45
C VAL A 591 0.86 -7.08 -20.05
N ALA A 592 0.06 -6.19 -19.46
CA ALA A 592 -1.30 -6.48 -19.05
C ALA A 592 -2.19 -6.93 -20.22
N SER A 593 -2.21 -6.17 -21.32
CA SER A 593 -3.07 -6.41 -22.48
C SER A 593 -2.74 -7.71 -23.22
N ASN A 594 -1.47 -8.11 -23.23
CA ASN A 594 -1.02 -9.33 -23.89
C ASN A 594 -0.97 -10.54 -22.98
N LYS A 595 -1.41 -10.40 -21.71
CA LYS A 595 -1.35 -11.46 -20.70
C LYS A 595 0.04 -12.07 -20.57
N ILE A 596 1.05 -11.21 -20.63
CA ILE A 596 2.42 -11.60 -20.36
C ILE A 596 2.50 -11.83 -18.86
N ASP A 597 2.26 -13.04 -18.46
CA ASP A 597 2.31 -13.42 -17.07
C ASP A 597 3.78 -13.52 -16.64
N PHE A 598 4.38 -12.40 -16.23
CA PHE A 598 5.67 -12.42 -15.54
C PHE A 598 5.54 -13.01 -14.12
N GLY A 599 4.33 -13.06 -13.61
CA GLY A 599 3.92 -13.80 -12.44
C GLY A 599 4.53 -13.34 -11.12
N TYR A 600 3.98 -13.88 -10.07
CA TYR A 600 4.50 -13.72 -8.73
C TYR A 600 5.76 -14.54 -8.49
N TYR A 601 6.43 -14.24 -7.42
CA TYR A 601 7.55 -14.97 -6.85
C TYR A 601 7.07 -16.29 -6.23
N VAL A 602 6.76 -17.26 -7.07
CA VAL A 602 6.29 -18.59 -6.67
C VAL A 602 7.09 -19.69 -7.40
N PRO A 603 7.05 -20.93 -6.91
CA PRO A 603 7.69 -22.04 -7.60
C PRO A 603 7.28 -22.11 -9.08
N GLY A 604 8.26 -22.15 -9.96
CA GLY A 604 8.03 -22.23 -11.40
C GLY A 604 7.83 -20.90 -12.12
N MET A 605 7.95 -19.74 -11.45
CA MET A 605 7.75 -18.40 -12.02
C MET A 605 8.43 -18.16 -13.37
N LEU A 606 9.66 -18.62 -13.57
CA LEU A 606 10.38 -18.52 -14.83
C LEU A 606 10.20 -19.74 -15.73
N MET A 607 9.99 -20.92 -15.16
CA MET A 607 9.92 -22.16 -15.93
C MET A 607 8.67 -22.25 -16.83
N LYS A 608 7.65 -21.43 -16.60
CA LYS A 608 6.49 -21.29 -17.50
C LYS A 608 6.85 -20.75 -18.89
N PHE A 609 7.97 -20.03 -19.02
CA PHE A 609 8.50 -19.58 -20.31
C PHE A 609 9.29 -20.68 -21.06
N TRP A 610 9.43 -21.87 -20.48
CA TRP A 610 10.05 -23.03 -21.13
C TRP A 610 9.10 -23.63 -22.17
N GLN A 611 8.85 -22.87 -23.25
CA GLN A 611 7.94 -23.21 -24.33
C GLN A 611 8.65 -22.99 -25.66
N ALA A 612 8.66 -24.03 -26.51
CA ALA A 612 9.28 -23.94 -27.83
C ALA A 612 8.45 -23.06 -28.79
N GLY A 613 9.12 -22.20 -29.52
CA GLY A 613 8.50 -21.29 -30.48
C GLY A 613 9.33 -20.02 -30.70
N PRO A 614 8.92 -19.17 -31.64
CA PRO A 614 9.54 -17.86 -31.82
C PRO A 614 9.28 -16.96 -30.60
N THR A 615 10.21 -16.06 -30.31
CA THR A 615 9.98 -15.03 -29.29
C THR A 615 8.72 -14.22 -29.66
N PRO A 616 7.70 -14.14 -28.80
CA PRO A 616 6.48 -13.39 -29.10
C PRO A 616 6.76 -11.91 -29.39
N ALA A 617 6.07 -11.34 -30.39
CA ALA A 617 6.25 -9.94 -30.78
C ALA A 617 6.04 -8.97 -29.62
N TYR A 618 5.01 -9.19 -28.80
CA TYR A 618 4.73 -8.36 -27.64
C TYR A 618 5.89 -8.33 -26.62
N LEU A 619 6.65 -9.41 -26.47
CA LEU A 619 7.80 -9.45 -25.57
C LEU A 619 8.95 -8.60 -26.12
N VAL A 620 9.10 -8.53 -27.44
CA VAL A 620 10.07 -7.64 -28.13
C VAL A 620 9.65 -6.17 -27.93
N ASP A 621 8.37 -5.88 -28.06
CA ASP A 621 7.82 -4.53 -27.86
C ASP A 621 8.02 -4.04 -26.42
N VAL A 622 7.76 -4.90 -25.44
CA VAL A 622 7.97 -4.60 -24.00
C VAL A 622 9.44 -4.34 -23.70
N GLN A 623 10.37 -5.17 -24.24
CA GLN A 623 11.80 -4.91 -24.10
C GLN A 623 12.18 -3.53 -24.66
N SER A 624 11.66 -3.17 -25.84
CA SER A 624 11.89 -1.87 -26.46
C SER A 624 11.35 -0.70 -25.61
N GLN A 625 10.20 -0.90 -24.95
CA GLN A 625 9.63 0.10 -24.04
C GLN A 625 10.50 0.27 -22.79
N TYR A 626 10.95 -0.82 -22.17
CA TYR A 626 11.90 -0.74 -21.05
C TYR A 626 13.23 -0.09 -21.45
N GLU A 627 13.75 -0.34 -22.66
CA GLU A 627 14.96 0.32 -23.17
C GLU A 627 14.77 1.84 -23.28
N ARG A 628 13.62 2.30 -23.79
CA ARG A 628 13.32 3.75 -23.87
C ARG A 628 13.14 4.39 -22.50
N ALA A 629 12.43 3.71 -21.58
CA ALA A 629 12.29 4.15 -20.19
C ALA A 629 13.67 4.26 -19.51
N LEU A 630 14.50 3.23 -19.64
CA LEU A 630 15.85 3.19 -19.10
C LEU A 630 16.74 4.30 -19.66
N ALA A 631 16.67 4.55 -20.97
CA ALA A 631 17.43 5.63 -21.60
C ALA A 631 17.03 7.00 -21.08
N ALA A 632 15.74 7.24 -20.83
CA ALA A 632 15.24 8.48 -20.21
C ALA A 632 15.69 8.59 -18.75
N ALA A 633 15.54 7.54 -17.95
CA ALA A 633 15.98 7.53 -16.54
C ALA A 633 17.50 7.80 -16.38
N ARG A 634 18.33 7.26 -17.31
CA ARG A 634 19.78 7.53 -17.33
C ARG A 634 20.12 8.98 -17.66
N ARG A 635 19.36 9.64 -18.54
CA ARG A 635 19.53 11.08 -18.80
C ARG A 635 19.14 11.89 -17.56
N ALA A 636 18.00 11.58 -16.97
CA ALA A 636 17.57 12.20 -15.72
C ALA A 636 18.61 12.04 -14.60
N GLN A 637 19.23 10.87 -14.46
CA GLN A 637 20.31 10.62 -13.52
C GLN A 637 21.51 11.54 -13.75
N THR A 638 21.84 11.84 -15.00
CA THR A 638 22.95 12.72 -15.36
C THR A 638 22.65 14.19 -15.03
N GLU A 639 21.39 14.60 -15.19
CA GLU A 639 20.94 15.98 -15.01
C GLU A 639 20.47 16.29 -13.58
N SER A 640 20.35 15.27 -12.73
CA SER A 640 19.87 15.41 -11.37
C SER A 640 20.84 16.15 -10.45
N SER A 641 20.28 16.85 -9.46
CA SER A 641 21.07 17.46 -8.37
C SER A 641 21.82 16.37 -7.59
N PRO A 642 22.99 16.69 -7.03
CA PRO A 642 23.79 15.70 -6.28
C PRO A 642 23.03 15.03 -5.13
N GLY A 643 22.19 15.79 -4.42
CA GLY A 643 21.40 15.30 -3.29
C GLY A 643 20.23 14.39 -3.70
N GLY A 644 19.70 14.58 -4.92
CA GLY A 644 18.54 13.85 -5.40
C GLY A 644 18.86 12.72 -6.40
N ARG A 645 20.12 12.56 -6.79
CA ARG A 645 20.55 11.60 -7.82
C ARG A 645 20.17 10.15 -7.53
N TRP A 646 20.02 9.80 -6.26
CA TRP A 646 19.61 8.46 -5.82
C TRP A 646 18.24 8.04 -6.38
N TYR A 647 17.34 9.00 -6.66
CA TYR A 647 15.99 8.68 -7.14
C TYR A 647 15.97 8.23 -8.60
N PRO A 648 16.54 8.97 -9.58
CA PRO A 648 16.73 8.41 -10.92
C PRO A 648 17.61 7.15 -10.92
N GLU A 649 18.60 7.03 -10.03
CA GLU A 649 19.42 5.81 -9.89
C GLU A 649 18.60 4.60 -9.47
N TYR A 650 17.65 4.79 -8.53
CA TYR A 650 16.67 3.77 -8.18
C TYR A 650 15.95 3.26 -9.43
N TRP A 651 15.40 4.14 -10.23
CA TRP A 651 14.65 3.78 -11.41
C TRP A 651 15.53 3.16 -12.51
N VAL A 652 16.77 3.59 -12.65
CA VAL A 652 17.73 2.92 -13.54
C VAL A 652 17.90 1.45 -13.14
N GLY A 653 18.12 1.16 -11.86
CA GLY A 653 18.27 -0.21 -11.38
C GLY A 653 17.01 -1.06 -11.56
N ARG A 654 15.83 -0.51 -11.28
CA ARG A 654 14.54 -1.18 -11.47
C ARG A 654 14.25 -1.46 -12.96
N LEU A 655 14.55 -0.53 -13.86
CA LEU A 655 14.36 -0.69 -15.31
C LEU A 655 15.38 -1.64 -15.92
N GLU A 656 16.63 -1.64 -15.45
CA GLU A 656 17.62 -2.67 -15.84
C GLU A 656 17.15 -4.07 -15.42
N PHE A 657 16.57 -4.21 -14.22
CA PHE A 657 15.97 -5.46 -13.77
C PHE A 657 14.81 -5.87 -14.69
N ALA A 658 13.86 -4.99 -14.98
CA ALA A 658 12.70 -5.27 -15.82
C ALA A 658 13.10 -5.72 -17.24
N LEU A 659 14.03 -5.00 -17.84
CA LEU A 659 14.57 -5.35 -19.16
C LEU A 659 15.27 -6.71 -19.14
N GLY A 660 16.16 -6.94 -18.16
CA GLY A 660 16.87 -8.20 -18.02
C GLY A 660 15.93 -9.37 -17.72
N TYR A 661 14.86 -9.16 -16.93
CA TYR A 661 13.86 -10.20 -16.67
C TYR A 661 13.11 -10.60 -17.97
N ALA A 662 12.69 -9.63 -18.77
CA ALA A 662 12.06 -9.89 -20.07
C ALA A 662 13.03 -10.59 -21.05
N GLN A 663 14.30 -10.22 -21.04
CA GLN A 663 15.35 -10.88 -21.84
C GLN A 663 15.62 -12.32 -21.36
N THR A 664 15.55 -12.56 -20.05
CA THR A 664 15.65 -13.90 -19.45
C THR A 664 14.51 -14.79 -19.93
N ALA A 665 13.27 -14.30 -19.90
CA ALA A 665 12.11 -15.04 -20.43
C ALA A 665 12.28 -15.41 -21.91
N ALA A 666 12.80 -14.49 -22.73
CA ALA A 666 13.09 -14.76 -24.14
C ALA A 666 14.22 -15.81 -24.32
N ALA A 667 15.27 -15.77 -23.51
CA ALA A 667 16.37 -16.75 -23.57
C ALA A 667 15.87 -18.16 -23.16
N ILE A 668 15.01 -18.26 -22.16
CA ILE A 668 14.35 -19.52 -21.75
C ILE A 668 13.54 -20.10 -22.92
N GLY A 669 12.76 -19.29 -23.63
CA GLY A 669 12.02 -19.73 -24.82
C GLY A 669 12.94 -20.26 -25.95
N ARG A 670 14.09 -19.61 -26.17
CA ARG A 670 15.10 -20.10 -27.14
C ARG A 670 15.74 -21.42 -26.69
N ALA A 671 16.01 -21.58 -25.38
CA ALA A 671 16.50 -22.85 -24.84
C ALA A 671 15.49 -23.97 -25.07
N ALA A 672 14.19 -23.73 -24.76
CA ALA A 672 13.13 -24.69 -25.03
C ALA A 672 12.99 -25.03 -26.52
N THR A 673 13.15 -24.07 -27.40
CA THR A 673 13.14 -24.29 -28.85
C THR A 673 14.31 -25.16 -29.31
N ALA A 674 15.50 -24.95 -28.76
CA ALA A 674 16.68 -25.78 -29.05
C ALA A 674 16.50 -27.21 -28.49
N GLU A 675 15.91 -27.38 -27.31
CA GLU A 675 15.56 -28.69 -26.74
C GLU A 675 14.57 -29.45 -27.63
N ALA A 676 13.51 -28.80 -28.10
CA ALA A 676 12.55 -29.39 -29.04
C ALA A 676 13.15 -29.78 -30.40
N ALA A 677 14.19 -29.07 -30.82
CA ALA A 677 14.98 -29.39 -32.02
C ALA A 677 16.07 -30.43 -31.75
N HIS A 678 16.13 -31.04 -30.59
CA HIS A 678 17.18 -31.98 -30.14
C HIS A 678 18.61 -31.43 -30.28
N ASN A 679 18.76 -30.09 -30.15
CA ASN A 679 20.07 -29.43 -30.17
C ASN A 679 20.53 -29.12 -28.74
N SER A 680 21.07 -30.15 -28.06
CA SER A 680 21.49 -30.06 -26.66
C SER A 680 22.57 -29.00 -26.44
N ALA A 681 23.49 -28.79 -27.39
CA ALA A 681 24.54 -27.77 -27.25
C ALA A 681 23.96 -26.35 -27.25
N GLN A 682 22.98 -26.05 -28.12
CA GLN A 682 22.32 -24.76 -28.17
C GLN A 682 21.37 -24.57 -26.95
N CYS A 683 20.65 -25.63 -26.57
CA CYS A 683 19.79 -25.60 -25.35
C CYS A 683 20.62 -25.22 -24.14
N ARG A 684 21.73 -25.90 -23.90
CA ARG A 684 22.65 -25.59 -22.80
C ARG A 684 23.15 -24.15 -22.86
N LYS A 685 23.61 -23.70 -24.05
CA LYS A 685 24.11 -22.33 -24.24
C LYS A 685 23.05 -21.28 -23.89
N GLU A 686 21.79 -21.45 -24.34
CA GLU A 686 20.70 -20.49 -24.04
C GLU A 686 20.27 -20.56 -22.58
N THR A 687 20.33 -21.73 -21.92
CA THR A 687 20.07 -21.87 -20.48
C THR A 687 21.14 -21.15 -19.65
N GLU A 688 22.42 -21.34 -19.97
CA GLU A 688 23.54 -20.63 -19.37
C GLU A 688 23.41 -19.11 -19.57
N ASN A 689 23.01 -18.66 -20.76
CA ASN A 689 22.75 -17.26 -21.08
C ASN A 689 21.57 -16.70 -20.26
N ALA A 690 20.48 -17.46 -20.09
CA ALA A 690 19.34 -17.05 -19.26
C ALA A 690 19.75 -16.85 -17.79
N ILE A 691 20.56 -17.75 -17.23
CA ILE A 691 21.10 -17.63 -15.86
C ILE A 691 21.94 -16.37 -15.70
N GLU A 692 22.83 -16.10 -16.66
CA GLU A 692 23.71 -14.92 -16.60
C GLU A 692 22.92 -13.61 -16.72
N ILE A 693 21.93 -13.52 -17.64
CA ILE A 693 21.07 -12.35 -17.78
C ILE A 693 20.27 -12.12 -16.48
N LEU A 694 19.66 -13.17 -15.93
CA LEU A 694 18.91 -13.06 -14.67
C LEU A 694 19.79 -12.57 -13.52
N ARG A 695 21.01 -13.10 -13.42
CA ARG A 695 21.95 -12.70 -12.39
C ARG A 695 22.35 -11.23 -12.51
N GLN A 696 22.63 -10.76 -13.73
CA GLN A 696 22.92 -9.34 -13.99
C GLN A 696 21.72 -8.46 -13.65
N ALA A 697 20.52 -8.85 -14.05
CA ALA A 697 19.29 -8.15 -13.74
C ALA A 697 19.05 -8.07 -12.21
N THR A 698 19.20 -9.20 -11.49
CA THR A 698 19.08 -9.24 -10.04
C THR A 698 20.13 -8.34 -9.37
N ASN A 699 21.37 -8.33 -9.83
CA ASN A 699 22.41 -7.43 -9.32
C ASN A 699 22.08 -5.94 -9.56
N SER A 700 21.41 -5.61 -10.66
CA SER A 700 20.92 -4.24 -10.88
C SER A 700 19.85 -3.85 -9.88
N TYR A 701 18.94 -4.77 -9.54
CA TYR A 701 17.93 -4.57 -8.49
C TYR A 701 18.57 -4.44 -7.10
N VAL A 702 19.50 -5.34 -6.75
CA VAL A 702 20.24 -5.34 -5.47
C VAL A 702 20.84 -3.98 -5.13
N ARG A 703 21.40 -3.28 -6.13
CA ARG A 703 22.01 -1.95 -5.94
C ARG A 703 21.03 -0.87 -5.46
N VAL A 704 19.74 -1.09 -5.65
CA VAL A 704 18.69 -0.07 -5.43
C VAL A 704 17.60 -0.52 -4.45
N VAL A 705 17.83 -1.59 -3.70
CA VAL A 705 16.93 -2.08 -2.66
C VAL A 705 16.62 -0.97 -1.64
N ARG A 706 15.34 -0.78 -1.32
CA ARG A 706 14.86 0.25 -0.39
C ARG A 706 14.12 -0.32 0.81
N THR A 707 13.35 -1.36 0.60
CA THR A 707 12.43 -1.93 1.59
C THR A 707 12.71 -3.40 1.83
N ARG A 708 12.10 -3.96 2.88
CA ARG A 708 12.18 -5.40 3.13
C ARG A 708 11.50 -6.23 2.04
N SER A 709 10.49 -5.69 1.36
CA SER A 709 9.90 -6.32 0.17
C SER A 709 10.93 -6.58 -0.93
N ASP A 710 11.79 -5.60 -1.18
CA ASP A 710 12.87 -5.75 -2.17
C ASP A 710 13.86 -6.86 -1.77
N VAL A 711 14.20 -6.94 -0.47
CA VAL A 711 15.08 -8.01 0.05
C VAL A 711 14.42 -9.38 -0.09
N GLY A 712 13.12 -9.48 0.20
CA GLY A 712 12.32 -10.68 -0.02
C GLY A 712 12.29 -11.10 -1.48
N ALA A 713 12.07 -10.15 -2.39
CA ALA A 713 12.10 -10.40 -3.82
C ALA A 713 13.45 -10.97 -4.32
N VAL A 714 14.57 -10.48 -3.78
CA VAL A 714 15.90 -11.02 -4.11
C VAL A 714 16.04 -12.48 -3.63
N ALA A 715 15.52 -12.81 -2.44
CA ALA A 715 15.53 -14.19 -1.95
C ALA A 715 14.66 -15.12 -2.80
N GLU A 716 13.48 -14.65 -3.23
CA GLU A 716 12.57 -15.39 -4.10
C GLU A 716 13.13 -15.57 -5.53
N LEU A 717 13.81 -14.55 -6.08
CA LEU A 717 14.50 -14.63 -7.38
C LEU A 717 15.63 -15.67 -7.35
N ASP A 718 16.37 -15.79 -6.26
CA ASP A 718 17.37 -16.84 -6.10
C ASP A 718 16.70 -18.22 -6.08
N GLU A 719 15.71 -18.43 -5.20
CA GLU A 719 15.05 -19.73 -4.96
C GLU A 719 14.29 -20.21 -6.21
N TYR A 720 13.40 -19.37 -6.74
CA TYR A 720 12.46 -19.76 -7.81
C TYR A 720 12.95 -19.41 -9.21
N GLY A 721 13.98 -18.58 -9.33
CA GLY A 721 14.59 -18.18 -10.60
C GLY A 721 15.95 -18.84 -10.84
N ASP A 722 16.99 -18.37 -10.19
CA ASP A 722 18.38 -18.79 -10.44
C ASP A 722 18.58 -20.29 -10.18
N ARG A 723 18.16 -20.79 -9.00
CA ARG A 723 18.27 -22.21 -8.66
C ARG A 723 17.42 -23.11 -9.55
N ALA A 724 16.22 -22.66 -9.94
CA ALA A 724 15.37 -23.42 -10.85
C ALA A 724 16.03 -23.61 -12.22
N LEU A 725 16.65 -22.55 -12.77
CA LEU A 725 17.41 -22.61 -14.04
C LEU A 725 18.68 -23.46 -13.91
N LYS A 726 19.44 -23.33 -12.83
CA LYS A 726 20.62 -24.18 -12.54
C LYS A 726 20.22 -25.66 -12.43
N ALA A 727 19.09 -25.97 -11.80
CA ALA A 727 18.58 -27.34 -11.70
C ALA A 727 18.17 -27.91 -13.08
N LYS A 728 17.59 -27.07 -13.95
CA LYS A 728 17.29 -27.46 -15.33
C LYS A 728 18.57 -27.75 -16.11
N LEU A 729 19.56 -26.85 -16.05
CA LEU A 729 20.87 -27.01 -16.70
C LEU A 729 21.59 -28.31 -16.28
N ALA A 730 21.55 -28.64 -14.97
CA ALA A 730 22.16 -29.86 -14.45
C ALA A 730 21.51 -31.15 -14.96
N LYS A 731 20.22 -31.14 -15.33
CA LYS A 731 19.51 -32.26 -15.94
C LYS A 731 19.91 -32.48 -17.41
N GLU A 732 20.26 -31.41 -18.13
CA GLU A 732 20.70 -31.46 -19.51
C GLU A 732 22.13 -31.98 -19.66
N THR A 733 22.87 -32.02 -18.56
CA THR A 733 24.28 -32.48 -18.54
C THR A 733 24.41 -33.98 -18.23
N LYS A 734 23.32 -34.64 -17.81
CA LYS A 734 23.21 -36.09 -17.58
C LYS A 734 22.61 -36.80 -18.78
#